data_aaed3ab98a716d4e5dc9927b37f7013c
#
_entry.id   aaed3ab98a716d4e5dc9927b37f7013c
#
_cell.length_a   1.000
_cell.length_b   1.000
_cell.length_c   1.000
_cell.angle_alpha   90.00
_cell.angle_beta   90.00
_cell.angle_gamma   90.00
#
_symmetry.space_group_name_H-M   'P 1'
#
loop_
_entity.id
_entity.type
_entity.pdbx_description
1 polymer ?
#
loop_
_entity_poly.entity_id
_entity_poly.type
_entity_poly.pdbx_seq_one_letter_code
_entity_poly.pdbx_strand_id
1 'polypeptide(L)'
;MYPLGKQFEVDYTKAVSDKKAIVLGSNFRISVISERIVRLEFCQSGQFNDRPTQLVKKRNIGIPDFSVRQDANIVEITTKYFALSYIKCQPFIGTKMDPMKNLKITLLSKERDRCKDWYVGYPEARNLKGNMSGVDINIPENLQKGLYALDGFASIDDSMNKVIMEDGTLGDPIPNHMDLYVFMYDKDFKQVLFDYFKMTGAPALIPRFALGNWWSRNTIYDSLGVHDLIRNFERENIPLAVMVFDHDWHIRGDENHKKIKSGFTFNTDLIHDPKEMIDEFHKKGVHVGVVINPTNGIYPFEQNYPQACEFLGMQGSNSIIEFDPLNPKLLDILFKVFLHPLESLGIDFFWNDSDGKMDLTKLWALNHYLYLDSGRDGNKRPLILGRGGIYAPHRYPVLYGGSSEISWKDLQALPFKFINAANIGVSWWSHDIGGNHGGIEDGELYLRYVQLGTFGPILRFHGARGRYYKKEPWVWDAKTSNIAADYLRLRHRLIPYIYTEAYNYTKSGTPIIQPFYYNYMWVYDDEIYKNQYYFGSQLLVCPILEPKDPIMNRSIHRFFVPDGVWYDMVTGRKFPGNKKYVSFFKEDDYPVFAHSGSIIPFSNRSDYNNIGLPTDLEIHIFPGVSNTYTLYEDDGETTMY
;
A
#
# COMPACT_ATOMS: atom_id res chain seq x y z
N MET A 1 -23.82 23.92 -4.63
CA MET A 1 -22.93 22.75 -4.54
C MET A 1 -23.23 22.05 -3.20
N TYR A 2 -23.27 20.74 -3.15
CA TYR A 2 -23.58 20.01 -1.91
C TYR A 2 -22.29 19.89 -1.07
N PRO A 3 -22.23 20.40 0.17
CA PRO A 3 -21.01 20.35 0.97
C PRO A 3 -20.81 18.95 1.54
N LEU A 4 -19.62 18.37 1.33
CA LEU A 4 -19.29 17.03 1.83
C LEU A 4 -18.95 17.02 3.33
N GLY A 5 -18.20 18.00 3.82
CA GLY A 5 -17.73 18.07 5.20
C GLY A 5 -16.29 18.57 5.28
N LYS A 6 -15.91 19.10 6.45
CA LYS A 6 -14.59 19.73 6.65
C LYS A 6 -13.41 18.80 6.47
N GLN A 7 -13.56 17.51 6.77
CA GLN A 7 -12.49 16.49 6.59
C GLN A 7 -12.06 16.31 5.13
N PHE A 8 -12.87 16.74 4.18
CA PHE A 8 -12.61 16.63 2.74
C PHE A 8 -12.06 17.92 2.14
N GLU A 9 -12.13 19.06 2.86
CA GLU A 9 -11.60 20.33 2.37
C GLU A 9 -10.10 20.26 2.06
N VAL A 10 -9.69 20.94 1.01
CA VAL A 10 -8.30 20.91 0.53
C VAL A 10 -7.69 22.29 0.53
N ASP A 11 -6.51 22.41 1.14
CA ASP A 11 -5.72 23.63 1.15
C ASP A 11 -5.00 23.84 -0.20
N TYR A 12 -5.30 24.93 -0.87
CA TYR A 12 -4.71 25.33 -2.15
C TYR A 12 -3.43 26.17 -2.02
N THR A 13 -3.01 26.54 -0.82
CA THR A 13 -1.87 27.47 -0.61
C THR A 13 -0.56 27.00 -1.25
N LYS A 14 -0.39 25.67 -1.42
CA LYS A 14 0.79 25.05 -2.04
C LYS A 14 0.47 24.31 -3.34
N ALA A 15 -0.73 24.49 -3.88
CA ALA A 15 -1.16 23.78 -5.09
C ALA A 15 -0.39 24.22 -6.35
N VAL A 16 0.08 25.49 -6.38
CA VAL A 16 0.84 26.07 -7.49
C VAL A 16 2.29 26.26 -7.07
N SER A 17 3.24 26.02 -7.97
CA SER A 17 4.67 26.32 -7.74
C SER A 17 4.90 27.81 -7.50
N ASP A 18 5.98 28.14 -6.80
CA ASP A 18 6.41 29.54 -6.69
C ASP A 18 6.63 30.14 -8.08
N LYS A 19 6.22 31.40 -8.27
CA LYS A 19 6.34 32.11 -9.56
C LYS A 19 7.77 32.15 -10.09
N LYS A 20 8.76 32.16 -9.19
CA LYS A 20 10.19 32.14 -9.57
C LYS A 20 10.63 30.79 -10.13
N ALA A 21 9.88 29.73 -9.88
CA ALA A 21 10.14 28.37 -10.37
C ALA A 21 9.36 28.05 -11.67
N ILE A 22 8.67 29.04 -12.28
CA ILE A 22 7.81 28.86 -13.43
C ILE A 22 8.35 29.63 -14.64
N VAL A 23 8.47 28.95 -15.78
CA VAL A 23 8.69 29.54 -17.10
C VAL A 23 7.38 29.43 -17.87
N LEU A 24 6.77 30.58 -18.19
CA LEU A 24 5.44 30.68 -18.76
C LEU A 24 5.51 31.21 -20.21
N GLY A 25 4.75 30.58 -21.12
CA GLY A 25 4.45 31.06 -22.45
C GLY A 25 2.95 31.16 -22.68
N SER A 26 2.52 31.44 -23.91
CA SER A 26 1.10 31.58 -24.25
C SER A 26 0.32 30.26 -24.15
N ASN A 27 0.96 29.16 -24.46
CA ASN A 27 0.35 27.82 -24.54
C ASN A 27 1.17 26.74 -23.81
N PHE A 28 2.23 27.12 -23.12
CA PHE A 28 3.03 26.19 -22.30
C PHE A 28 3.36 26.79 -20.95
N ARG A 29 3.52 25.91 -19.97
CA ARG A 29 4.07 26.22 -18.66
C ARG A 29 5.05 25.12 -18.25
N ILE A 30 6.27 25.51 -17.90
CA ILE A 30 7.30 24.61 -17.36
C ILE A 30 7.56 25.03 -15.92
N SER A 31 7.30 24.15 -14.97
CA SER A 31 7.51 24.38 -13.54
C SER A 31 8.65 23.50 -13.03
N VAL A 32 9.73 24.10 -12.54
CA VAL A 32 10.82 23.38 -11.88
C VAL A 32 10.39 23.10 -10.44
N ILE A 33 9.88 21.89 -10.19
CA ILE A 33 9.35 21.51 -8.87
C ILE A 33 10.47 21.30 -7.85
N SER A 34 11.56 20.67 -8.28
CA SER A 34 12.80 20.52 -7.52
C SER A 34 13.97 20.49 -8.51
N GLU A 35 15.21 20.42 -8.02
CA GLU A 35 16.37 20.25 -8.90
C GLU A 35 16.32 18.95 -9.71
N ARG A 36 15.38 18.03 -9.41
CA ARG A 36 15.24 16.70 -10.02
C ARG A 36 13.87 16.44 -10.64
N ILE A 37 12.89 17.32 -10.43
CA ILE A 37 11.51 17.14 -10.94
C ILE A 37 11.11 18.38 -11.72
N VAL A 38 10.63 18.16 -12.94
CA VAL A 38 10.03 19.20 -13.77
C VAL A 38 8.62 18.81 -14.17
N ARG A 39 7.69 19.76 -14.09
CA ARG A 39 6.32 19.65 -14.62
C ARG A 39 6.25 20.35 -15.96
N LEU A 40 5.66 19.69 -16.93
CA LEU A 40 5.47 20.14 -18.29
C LEU A 40 3.98 20.24 -18.58
N GLU A 41 3.48 21.44 -18.84
CA GLU A 41 2.09 21.65 -19.21
C GLU A 41 2.02 22.29 -20.58
N PHE A 42 1.16 21.75 -21.45
CA PHE A 42 0.84 22.32 -22.75
C PHE A 42 -0.66 22.32 -22.96
N CYS A 43 -1.23 23.50 -23.27
CA CYS A 43 -2.63 23.65 -23.59
C CYS A 43 -2.79 24.74 -24.68
N GLN A 44 -3.42 24.40 -25.80
CA GLN A 44 -3.61 25.33 -26.89
C GLN A 44 -4.41 26.58 -26.48
N SER A 45 -5.31 26.45 -25.49
CA SER A 45 -6.10 27.58 -24.97
C SER A 45 -5.31 28.48 -23.99
N GLY A 46 -4.10 28.08 -23.60
CA GLY A 46 -3.31 28.78 -22.55
C GLY A 46 -3.84 28.61 -21.13
N GLN A 47 -4.73 27.65 -20.91
CA GLN A 47 -5.23 27.31 -19.58
C GLN A 47 -4.33 26.27 -18.92
N PHE A 48 -3.99 26.48 -17.66
CA PHE A 48 -3.13 25.57 -16.88
C PHE A 48 -3.80 25.18 -15.57
N ASN A 49 -3.48 23.99 -15.07
CA ASN A 49 -4.11 23.48 -13.87
C ASN A 49 -3.41 23.95 -12.59
N ASP A 50 -4.07 24.81 -11.83
CA ASP A 50 -3.62 25.34 -10.53
C ASP A 50 -4.26 24.63 -9.33
N ARG A 51 -5.08 23.62 -9.59
CA ARG A 51 -5.78 22.85 -8.54
C ARG A 51 -5.01 21.55 -8.22
N PRO A 52 -5.14 21.04 -6.99
CA PRO A 52 -4.72 19.69 -6.66
C PRO A 52 -5.41 18.66 -7.57
N THR A 53 -4.76 17.53 -7.79
CA THR A 53 -5.31 16.41 -8.56
C THR A 53 -5.34 15.14 -7.71
N GLN A 54 -5.91 14.07 -8.25
CA GLN A 54 -5.84 12.75 -7.63
C GLN A 54 -4.38 12.33 -7.34
N LEU A 55 -3.43 12.80 -8.14
CA LEU A 55 -2.01 12.51 -7.97
C LEU A 55 -1.31 13.53 -7.07
N VAL A 56 -1.32 14.81 -7.46
CA VAL A 56 -0.48 15.85 -6.86
C VAL A 56 -1.30 16.84 -6.04
N LYS A 57 -0.97 16.98 -4.75
CA LYS A 57 -1.58 17.95 -3.83
C LYS A 57 -0.82 19.27 -3.76
N LYS A 58 0.51 19.23 -3.82
CA LYS A 58 1.40 20.38 -3.58
C LYS A 58 2.45 20.47 -4.67
N ARG A 59 2.59 21.61 -5.30
CA ARG A 59 3.64 21.91 -6.28
C ARG A 59 4.64 22.93 -5.77
N ASN A 60 4.28 23.71 -4.74
CA ASN A 60 5.20 24.58 -4.03
C ASN A 60 5.85 23.81 -2.87
N ILE A 61 6.97 23.15 -3.18
CA ILE A 61 7.79 22.40 -2.21
C ILE A 61 9.14 23.10 -1.92
N GLY A 62 9.26 24.37 -2.34
CA GLY A 62 10.44 25.21 -2.25
C GLY A 62 10.85 25.78 -3.61
N ILE A 63 11.79 26.70 -3.60
CA ILE A 63 12.37 27.24 -4.83
C ILE A 63 13.68 26.49 -5.08
N PRO A 64 13.76 25.69 -6.18
CA PRO A 64 14.98 24.95 -6.51
C PRO A 64 16.08 25.89 -7.04
N ASP A 65 17.33 25.45 -7.00
CA ASP A 65 18.45 26.12 -7.66
C ASP A 65 18.51 25.71 -9.13
N PHE A 66 18.32 26.67 -10.03
CA PHE A 66 18.36 26.44 -11.48
C PHE A 66 18.64 27.74 -12.22
N SER A 67 19.08 27.61 -13.46
CA SER A 67 19.25 28.72 -14.39
C SER A 67 18.30 28.60 -15.57
N VAL A 68 17.85 29.74 -16.09
CA VAL A 68 17.01 29.83 -17.28
C VAL A 68 17.68 30.71 -18.31
N ARG A 69 17.80 30.21 -19.54
CA ARG A 69 18.12 30.98 -20.73
C ARG A 69 16.94 30.87 -21.69
N GLN A 70 16.42 32.00 -22.13
CA GLN A 70 15.35 32.00 -23.12
C GLN A 70 15.49 33.14 -24.10
N ASP A 71 15.13 32.88 -25.34
CA ASP A 71 15.00 33.88 -26.40
C ASP A 71 13.61 33.75 -27.06
N ALA A 72 13.42 34.31 -28.28
CA ALA A 72 12.16 34.24 -29.01
C ALA A 72 11.72 32.80 -29.32
N ASN A 73 12.66 31.88 -29.52
CA ASN A 73 12.42 30.55 -30.08
C ASN A 73 12.64 29.42 -29.10
N ILE A 74 13.54 29.56 -28.11
CA ILE A 74 14.02 28.46 -27.27
C ILE A 74 13.91 28.81 -25.79
N VAL A 75 13.63 27.80 -24.96
CA VAL A 75 13.77 27.81 -23.51
C VAL A 75 14.80 26.74 -23.14
N GLU A 76 15.81 27.13 -22.39
CA GLU A 76 16.78 26.22 -21.78
C GLU A 76 16.73 26.39 -20.27
N ILE A 77 16.62 25.27 -19.55
CA ILE A 77 16.61 25.21 -18.08
C ILE A 77 17.68 24.24 -17.64
N THR A 78 18.54 24.65 -16.72
CA THR A 78 19.59 23.79 -16.20
C THR A 78 19.54 23.77 -14.67
N THR A 79 19.49 22.58 -14.10
CA THR A 79 19.68 22.30 -12.69
C THR A 79 20.99 21.53 -12.48
N LYS A 80 21.27 21.15 -11.25
CA LYS A 80 22.39 20.24 -10.95
C LYS A 80 22.23 18.83 -11.57
N TYR A 81 20.99 18.40 -11.85
CA TYR A 81 20.67 17.01 -12.22
C TYR A 81 20.11 16.84 -13.63
N PHE A 82 19.62 17.91 -14.24
CA PHE A 82 19.14 17.85 -15.62
C PHE A 82 19.32 19.14 -16.39
N ALA A 83 19.35 19.02 -17.71
CA ALA A 83 19.28 20.12 -18.64
C ALA A 83 18.09 19.91 -19.59
N LEU A 84 17.15 20.88 -19.63
CA LEU A 84 15.98 20.86 -20.50
C LEU A 84 16.17 21.87 -21.62
N SER A 85 15.83 21.48 -22.85
CA SER A 85 15.73 22.36 -24.01
C SER A 85 14.36 22.19 -24.68
N TYR A 86 13.67 23.31 -24.95
CA TYR A 86 12.35 23.34 -25.56
C TYR A 86 12.26 24.42 -26.63
N ILE A 87 11.80 24.04 -27.84
CA ILE A 87 11.48 24.95 -28.95
C ILE A 87 10.06 25.44 -28.75
N LYS A 88 9.91 26.76 -28.55
CA LYS A 88 8.63 27.43 -28.26
C LYS A 88 7.59 27.29 -29.35
N CYS A 89 6.32 27.52 -28.96
CA CYS A 89 5.15 27.54 -29.84
C CYS A 89 4.83 26.23 -30.55
N GLN A 90 5.41 25.13 -30.13
CA GLN A 90 5.10 23.78 -30.60
C GLN A 90 4.57 22.94 -29.45
N PRO A 91 3.62 22.01 -29.66
CA PRO A 91 3.29 21.01 -28.67
C PRO A 91 4.53 20.24 -28.22
N PHE A 92 4.54 19.74 -26.98
CA PHE A 92 5.62 18.86 -26.54
C PHE A 92 5.56 17.56 -27.32
N ILE A 93 6.42 17.40 -28.28
CA ILE A 93 6.54 16.18 -29.10
C ILE A 93 7.95 15.65 -29.06
N GLY A 94 8.06 14.35 -29.21
CA GLY A 94 9.33 13.67 -29.37
C GLY A 94 9.07 12.23 -29.74
N THR A 95 9.77 11.76 -30.76
CA THR A 95 9.76 10.34 -31.10
C THR A 95 11.19 9.84 -31.20
N LYS A 96 11.39 8.54 -30.99
CA LYS A 96 12.70 7.91 -31.15
C LYS A 96 13.25 8.09 -32.56
N MET A 97 12.37 8.26 -33.54
CA MET A 97 12.70 8.38 -34.95
C MET A 97 12.89 9.82 -35.40
N ASP A 98 12.47 10.81 -34.60
CA ASP A 98 12.54 12.23 -34.97
C ASP A 98 13.72 12.91 -34.26
N PRO A 99 14.80 13.25 -35.00
CA PRO A 99 15.90 14.02 -34.45
C PRO A 99 15.54 15.49 -34.16
N MET A 100 14.42 15.98 -34.67
CA MET A 100 13.88 17.35 -34.47
C MET A 100 12.93 17.42 -33.26
N LYS A 101 13.17 16.64 -32.21
CA LYS A 101 12.41 16.75 -30.97
C LYS A 101 12.41 18.17 -30.45
N ASN A 102 11.19 18.72 -30.27
CA ASN A 102 11.06 20.10 -29.83
C ASN A 102 11.26 20.26 -28.33
N LEU A 103 11.21 19.15 -27.56
CA LEU A 103 11.52 19.11 -26.13
C LEU A 103 12.37 17.89 -25.81
N LYS A 104 13.47 18.10 -25.11
CA LYS A 104 14.27 17.04 -24.50
C LYS A 104 14.75 17.45 -23.12
N ILE A 105 14.92 16.47 -22.25
CA ILE A 105 15.49 16.64 -20.93
C ILE A 105 16.65 15.65 -20.79
N THR A 106 17.84 16.15 -20.68
CA THR A 106 19.05 15.36 -20.50
C THR A 106 19.32 15.14 -19.03
N LEU A 107 19.40 13.89 -18.60
CA LEU A 107 19.88 13.53 -17.27
C LEU A 107 21.37 13.81 -17.15
N LEU A 108 21.75 14.60 -16.14
CA LEU A 108 23.15 14.91 -15.83
C LEU A 108 23.66 13.92 -14.76
N SER A 109 24.13 12.75 -15.19
CA SER A 109 24.72 11.76 -14.30
C SER A 109 26.17 12.06 -13.99
N LYS A 110 26.66 11.65 -12.82
CA LYS A 110 28.09 11.70 -12.48
C LYS A 110 28.90 10.74 -13.36
N GLU A 111 28.28 9.69 -13.86
CA GLU A 111 28.84 8.75 -14.84
C GLU A 111 28.47 9.26 -16.24
N ARG A 112 29.43 9.83 -16.97
CA ARG A 112 29.20 10.50 -18.28
C ARG A 112 28.50 9.62 -19.32
N ASP A 113 28.78 8.34 -19.35
CA ASP A 113 28.16 7.33 -20.21
C ASP A 113 26.70 7.04 -19.86
N ARG A 114 26.21 7.54 -18.73
CA ARG A 114 24.82 7.44 -18.28
C ARG A 114 23.98 8.68 -18.57
N CYS A 115 24.56 9.73 -19.14
CA CYS A 115 23.79 10.89 -19.60
C CYS A 115 22.86 10.46 -20.73
N LYS A 116 21.54 10.54 -20.50
CA LYS A 116 20.51 10.11 -21.43
C LYS A 116 19.45 11.20 -21.56
N ASP A 117 18.83 11.24 -22.74
CA ASP A 117 17.75 12.15 -23.06
C ASP A 117 16.40 11.47 -22.84
N TRP A 118 15.57 12.09 -22.01
CA TRP A 118 14.13 11.85 -21.97
C TRP A 118 13.42 12.81 -22.94
N TYR A 119 12.35 12.34 -23.57
CA TYR A 119 11.47 13.12 -24.46
C TYR A 119 10.05 12.58 -24.38
N VAL A 120 9.05 13.35 -24.78
CA VAL A 120 7.65 12.92 -24.80
C VAL A 120 7.50 11.70 -25.70
N GLY A 121 6.91 10.62 -25.18
CA GLY A 121 6.81 9.33 -25.87
C GLY A 121 8.02 8.41 -25.70
N TYR A 122 9.00 8.78 -24.85
CA TYR A 122 10.08 7.85 -24.50
C TYR A 122 9.49 6.54 -23.93
N PRO A 123 9.88 5.36 -24.43
CA PRO A 123 9.19 4.10 -24.11
C PRO A 123 9.38 3.65 -22.67
N GLU A 124 10.40 4.14 -21.94
CA GLU A 124 10.73 3.73 -20.58
C GLU A 124 10.69 2.20 -20.40
N ALA A 125 11.28 1.46 -21.34
CA ALA A 125 11.18 -0.01 -21.40
C ALA A 125 11.72 -0.70 -20.13
N ARG A 126 12.62 -0.04 -19.39
CA ARG A 126 13.18 -0.53 -18.14
C ARG A 126 12.58 0.15 -16.90
N ASN A 127 11.33 0.63 -17.00
CA ASN A 127 10.58 1.14 -15.85
C ASN A 127 10.30 -0.01 -14.89
N LEU A 128 10.60 0.20 -13.60
CA LEU A 128 10.47 -0.81 -12.54
C LEU A 128 9.01 -1.07 -12.15
N LYS A 129 8.08 -0.37 -12.76
CA LYS A 129 6.65 -0.48 -12.52
C LYS A 129 6.30 -0.08 -11.06
N GLY A 130 5.14 -0.49 -10.60
CA GLY A 130 4.69 -0.24 -9.24
C GLY A 130 3.32 0.37 -9.16
N ASN A 131 2.85 0.95 -10.24
CA ASN A 131 1.50 1.50 -10.25
C ASN A 131 0.50 0.34 -10.46
N MET A 132 -0.31 0.08 -9.44
CA MET A 132 -1.16 -1.09 -9.37
C MET A 132 -2.60 -0.74 -9.73
N SER A 133 -3.04 -1.15 -10.88
CA SER A 133 -4.40 -0.90 -11.38
C SER A 133 -5.48 -1.81 -10.75
N GLY A 134 -5.23 -2.45 -9.65
CA GLY A 134 -6.24 -3.02 -8.75
C GLY A 134 -7.00 -4.26 -9.16
N VAL A 135 -6.93 -4.74 -10.41
CA VAL A 135 -7.85 -5.79 -10.83
C VAL A 135 -7.19 -7.16 -11.04
N ASP A 136 -5.96 -7.24 -11.49
CA ASP A 136 -5.24 -8.51 -11.63
C ASP A 136 -3.73 -8.28 -11.54
N ILE A 137 -3.25 -8.19 -10.33
CA ILE A 137 -1.83 -8.04 -10.01
C ILE A 137 -1.05 -9.35 -10.30
N ASN A 138 -1.76 -10.41 -10.61
CA ASN A 138 -1.16 -11.71 -10.93
C ASN A 138 -0.46 -11.73 -12.30
N ILE A 139 -0.64 -10.67 -13.11
CA ILE A 139 -0.04 -10.55 -14.43
C ILE A 139 0.90 -9.34 -14.42
N PRO A 140 2.22 -9.54 -14.31
CA PRO A 140 3.22 -8.46 -14.25
C PRO A 140 3.14 -7.47 -15.44
N GLU A 141 2.67 -7.93 -16.59
CA GLU A 141 2.50 -7.12 -17.79
C GLU A 141 1.43 -6.02 -17.62
N ASN A 142 0.46 -6.20 -16.72
CA ASN A 142 -0.61 -5.24 -16.46
C ASN A 142 -0.21 -4.12 -15.49
N LEU A 143 0.99 -4.18 -14.90
CA LEU A 143 1.48 -3.12 -14.04
C LEU A 143 1.80 -1.87 -14.85
N GLN A 144 1.27 -0.74 -14.40
CA GLN A 144 1.56 0.55 -15.02
C GLN A 144 2.94 1.07 -14.63
N LYS A 145 3.42 2.09 -15.34
CA LYS A 145 4.68 2.76 -15.05
C LYS A 145 4.67 3.33 -13.63
N GLY A 146 5.77 3.14 -12.92
CA GLY A 146 6.05 3.71 -11.61
C GLY A 146 7.07 4.85 -11.69
N LEU A 147 7.58 5.24 -10.52
CA LEU A 147 8.48 6.39 -10.34
C LEU A 147 9.92 6.13 -10.79
N TYR A 148 10.29 4.89 -11.10
CA TYR A 148 11.66 4.46 -11.37
C TYR A 148 11.81 3.75 -12.69
N ALA A 149 12.93 4.03 -13.36
CA ALA A 149 13.43 3.21 -14.44
C ALA A 149 14.95 3.04 -14.30
N LEU A 150 15.48 1.92 -14.80
CA LEU A 150 16.93 1.68 -14.82
C LEU A 150 17.67 2.65 -15.76
N ASP A 151 16.94 3.42 -16.57
CA ASP A 151 17.48 4.53 -17.35
C ASP A 151 17.80 5.78 -16.52
N GLY A 152 17.35 5.82 -15.25
CA GLY A 152 17.63 6.90 -14.31
C GLY A 152 16.59 8.02 -14.31
N PHE A 153 15.52 7.89 -15.11
CA PHE A 153 14.40 8.81 -15.16
C PHE A 153 13.08 8.09 -15.41
N ALA A 154 11.98 8.68 -14.99
CA ALA A 154 10.63 8.23 -15.26
C ALA A 154 9.69 9.42 -15.46
N SER A 155 8.53 9.17 -16.07
CA SER A 155 7.49 10.20 -16.24
C SER A 155 6.12 9.70 -15.79
N ILE A 156 5.33 10.59 -15.22
CA ILE A 156 3.94 10.36 -14.87
C ILE A 156 3.06 11.35 -15.60
N ASP A 157 1.98 10.86 -16.17
CA ASP A 157 0.97 11.64 -16.86
C ASP A 157 -0.20 11.95 -15.90
N ASP A 158 -0.43 13.23 -15.62
CA ASP A 158 -1.50 13.75 -14.75
C ASP A 158 -2.64 14.41 -15.57
N SER A 159 -2.57 14.35 -16.91
CA SER A 159 -3.44 15.09 -17.84
C SER A 159 -4.92 14.75 -17.67
N MET A 160 -5.23 13.48 -17.38
CA MET A 160 -6.60 12.97 -17.32
C MET A 160 -7.12 12.78 -15.89
N ASN A 161 -6.31 13.10 -14.88
CA ASN A 161 -6.70 12.96 -13.50
C ASN A 161 -7.73 14.01 -13.10
N LYS A 162 -8.72 13.60 -12.31
CA LYS A 162 -9.68 14.52 -11.71
C LYS A 162 -8.97 15.54 -10.82
N VAL A 163 -9.46 16.77 -10.87
CA VAL A 163 -9.02 17.82 -9.94
C VAL A 163 -9.82 17.75 -8.65
N ILE A 164 -9.19 18.09 -7.54
CA ILE A 164 -9.86 18.16 -6.24
C ILE A 164 -10.24 19.61 -5.99
N MET A 165 -11.52 19.87 -5.82
CA MET A 165 -12.05 21.20 -5.51
C MET A 165 -11.80 21.56 -4.04
N GLU A 166 -11.88 22.85 -3.68
CA GLU A 166 -11.65 23.31 -2.30
C GLU A 166 -12.56 22.63 -1.28
N ASP A 167 -13.81 22.33 -1.67
CA ASP A 167 -14.80 21.60 -0.86
C ASP A 167 -14.58 20.07 -0.81
N GLY A 168 -13.49 19.58 -1.42
CA GLY A 168 -13.15 18.16 -1.51
C GLY A 168 -13.86 17.38 -2.61
N THR A 169 -14.78 17.97 -3.36
CA THR A 169 -15.41 17.31 -4.51
C THR A 169 -14.43 17.13 -5.67
N LEU A 170 -14.71 16.17 -6.55
CA LEU A 170 -13.88 15.94 -7.73
C LEU A 170 -14.46 16.65 -8.96
N GLY A 171 -13.63 17.46 -9.63
CA GLY A 171 -13.94 18.13 -10.88
C GLY A 171 -13.23 17.51 -12.08
N ASP A 172 -13.65 17.89 -13.28
CA ASP A 172 -13.02 17.42 -14.51
C ASP A 172 -11.65 18.07 -14.76
N PRO A 173 -10.72 17.37 -15.41
CA PRO A 173 -9.47 17.95 -15.90
C PRO A 173 -9.75 18.98 -16.99
N ILE A 174 -8.77 19.84 -17.29
CA ILE A 174 -8.83 20.78 -18.40
C ILE A 174 -8.80 19.98 -19.73
N PRO A 175 -9.78 20.17 -20.63
CA PRO A 175 -9.79 19.46 -21.90
C PRO A 175 -8.55 19.75 -22.76
N ASN A 176 -8.00 18.74 -23.41
CA ASN A 176 -6.82 18.86 -24.30
C ASN A 176 -5.60 19.50 -23.63
N HIS A 177 -5.45 19.32 -22.34
CA HIS A 177 -4.32 19.76 -21.53
C HIS A 177 -3.37 18.60 -21.31
N MET A 178 -2.12 18.79 -21.69
CA MET A 178 -1.03 17.88 -21.34
C MET A 178 -0.43 18.33 -20.01
N ASP A 179 -0.26 17.42 -19.07
CA ASP A 179 0.32 17.66 -17.74
C ASP A 179 1.21 16.49 -17.32
N LEU A 180 2.50 16.64 -17.50
CA LEU A 180 3.48 15.58 -17.26
C LEU A 180 4.44 15.97 -16.15
N TYR A 181 4.78 15.02 -15.29
CA TYR A 181 5.88 15.15 -14.32
C TYR A 181 7.02 14.23 -14.74
N VAL A 182 8.22 14.79 -14.87
CA VAL A 182 9.43 14.04 -15.23
C VAL A 182 10.40 14.06 -14.05
N PHE A 183 10.84 12.87 -13.67
CA PHE A 183 11.69 12.58 -12.50
C PHE A 183 13.09 12.19 -12.98
N MET A 184 14.12 12.96 -12.61
CA MET A 184 15.51 12.82 -13.03
C MET A 184 16.41 12.46 -11.84
N TYR A 185 16.44 11.17 -11.46
CA TYR A 185 17.06 10.74 -10.20
C TYR A 185 18.29 9.82 -10.34
N ASP A 186 18.62 9.38 -11.57
CA ASP A 186 19.70 8.42 -11.80
C ASP A 186 19.51 7.15 -10.95
N LYS A 187 20.39 6.87 -9.99
CA LYS A 187 20.32 5.72 -9.08
C LYS A 187 19.76 6.06 -7.69
N ASP A 188 19.31 7.29 -7.48
CA ASP A 188 18.90 7.74 -6.14
C ASP A 188 17.42 7.42 -5.85
N PHE A 189 17.13 6.14 -5.73
CA PHE A 189 15.77 5.63 -5.58
C PHE A 189 15.06 6.11 -4.30
N LYS A 190 15.79 6.32 -3.20
CA LYS A 190 15.20 6.78 -1.94
C LYS A 190 14.76 8.24 -2.02
N GLN A 191 15.57 9.08 -2.66
CA GLN A 191 15.24 10.50 -2.81
C GLN A 191 14.01 10.74 -3.69
N VAL A 192 13.75 9.87 -4.68
CA VAL A 192 12.52 9.95 -5.51
C VAL A 192 11.28 9.88 -4.63
N LEU A 193 11.18 8.87 -3.75
CA LEU A 193 10.01 8.70 -2.88
C LEU A 193 9.86 9.89 -1.91
N PHE A 194 10.96 10.36 -1.33
CA PHE A 194 10.93 11.50 -0.43
C PHE A 194 10.37 12.76 -1.11
N ASP A 195 10.82 13.07 -2.32
CA ASP A 195 10.34 14.25 -3.06
C ASP A 195 8.91 14.02 -3.61
N TYR A 196 8.59 12.80 -4.02
CA TYR A 196 7.24 12.43 -4.45
C TYR A 196 6.22 12.64 -3.32
N PHE A 197 6.55 12.28 -2.09
CA PHE A 197 5.66 12.47 -0.95
C PHE A 197 5.47 13.94 -0.58
N LYS A 198 6.47 14.80 -0.81
CA LYS A 198 6.28 16.26 -0.66
C LYS A 198 5.20 16.80 -1.59
N MET A 199 5.10 16.24 -2.80
CA MET A 199 4.11 16.66 -3.81
C MET A 199 2.74 16.01 -3.58
N THR A 200 2.73 14.72 -3.30
CA THR A 200 1.50 13.92 -3.27
C THR A 200 0.86 13.81 -1.89
N GLY A 201 1.58 14.16 -0.85
CA GLY A 201 1.23 14.01 0.55
C GLY A 201 2.09 12.93 1.22
N ALA A 202 2.54 13.18 2.44
CA ALA A 202 3.30 12.23 3.22
C ALA A 202 2.45 11.00 3.57
N PRO A 203 3.06 9.81 3.68
CA PRO A 203 2.38 8.66 4.25
C PRO A 203 2.05 8.90 5.72
N ALA A 204 0.88 8.42 6.16
CA ALA A 204 0.50 8.49 7.55
C ALA A 204 1.05 7.29 8.34
N LEU A 205 1.27 7.50 9.65
CA LEU A 205 1.53 6.38 10.56
C LEU A 205 0.22 5.62 10.76
N ILE A 206 0.24 4.33 10.45
CA ILE A 206 -0.94 3.47 10.65
C ILE A 206 -1.15 3.17 12.14
N PRO A 207 -2.37 2.80 12.57
CA PRO A 207 -2.59 2.33 13.93
C PRO A 207 -1.68 1.13 14.27
N ARG A 208 -1.16 1.10 15.49
CA ARG A 208 -0.23 0.06 15.92
C ARG A 208 -0.81 -1.35 15.80
N PHE A 209 -2.10 -1.52 16.10
CA PHE A 209 -2.79 -2.81 16.00
C PHE A 209 -2.75 -3.40 14.59
N ALA A 210 -2.71 -2.55 13.56
CA ALA A 210 -2.65 -3.00 12.17
C ALA A 210 -1.36 -3.76 11.81
N LEU A 211 -0.32 -3.70 12.66
CA LEU A 211 0.94 -4.42 12.47
C LEU A 211 0.92 -5.85 13.01
N GLY A 212 -0.08 -6.22 13.82
CA GLY A 212 -0.25 -7.55 14.35
C GLY A 212 -0.84 -8.55 13.36
N ASN A 213 -1.26 -9.70 13.85
CA ASN A 213 -1.88 -10.74 13.06
C ASN A 213 -3.35 -10.40 12.78
N TRP A 214 -3.75 -10.53 11.51
CA TRP A 214 -5.14 -10.35 11.08
C TRP A 214 -5.76 -11.68 10.71
N TRP A 215 -7.01 -11.87 11.12
CA TRP A 215 -7.84 -12.95 10.67
C TRP A 215 -8.96 -12.43 9.80
N SER A 216 -9.10 -13.00 8.62
CA SER A 216 -10.20 -12.77 7.70
C SER A 216 -10.50 -14.07 6.96
N ARG A 217 -11.75 -14.39 6.73
CA ARG A 217 -12.13 -15.57 5.95
C ARG A 217 -13.50 -15.42 5.35
N ASN A 218 -13.64 -15.79 4.08
CA ASN A 218 -14.96 -15.93 3.45
C ASN A 218 -15.64 -17.20 3.96
N THR A 219 -16.27 -17.11 5.12
CA THR A 219 -17.05 -18.16 5.75
C THR A 219 -18.20 -17.57 6.55
N ILE A 220 -19.23 -18.38 6.81
CA ILE A 220 -20.32 -17.97 7.67
C ILE A 220 -19.86 -18.16 9.12
N TYR A 221 -19.86 -17.08 9.87
CA TYR A 221 -19.72 -17.09 11.31
C TYR A 221 -21.05 -16.75 11.96
N ASP A 222 -21.51 -17.61 12.85
CA ASP A 222 -22.52 -17.26 13.85
C ASP A 222 -21.84 -16.87 15.17
N SER A 223 -22.61 -16.39 16.15
CA SER A 223 -22.06 -15.98 17.42
C SER A 223 -21.19 -17.05 18.10
N LEU A 224 -21.61 -18.34 18.04
CA LEU A 224 -20.83 -19.43 18.62
C LEU A 224 -19.52 -19.68 17.87
N GLY A 225 -19.57 -19.70 16.54
CA GLY A 225 -18.40 -19.92 15.70
C GLY A 225 -17.33 -18.83 15.86
N VAL A 226 -17.76 -17.58 16.06
CA VAL A 226 -16.86 -16.47 16.34
C VAL A 226 -16.18 -16.65 17.72
N HIS A 227 -16.96 -16.98 18.76
CA HIS A 227 -16.39 -17.24 20.10
C HIS A 227 -15.45 -18.44 20.11
N ASP A 228 -15.78 -19.51 19.39
CA ASP A 228 -14.90 -20.67 19.27
C ASP A 228 -13.60 -20.33 18.56
N LEU A 229 -13.63 -19.50 17.52
CA LEU A 229 -12.44 -19.03 16.83
C LEU A 229 -11.49 -18.30 17.79
N ILE A 230 -11.99 -17.31 18.52
CA ILE A 230 -11.19 -16.53 19.47
C ILE A 230 -10.63 -17.41 20.59
N ARG A 231 -11.45 -18.31 21.15
CA ARG A 231 -10.98 -19.28 22.16
C ARG A 231 -9.86 -20.18 21.64
N ASN A 232 -9.91 -20.56 20.38
CA ASN A 232 -8.85 -21.37 19.80
C ASN A 232 -7.54 -20.59 19.67
N PHE A 233 -7.58 -19.31 19.25
CA PHE A 233 -6.39 -18.44 19.26
C PHE A 233 -5.80 -18.33 20.68
N GLU A 234 -6.65 -18.11 21.69
CA GLU A 234 -6.22 -18.05 23.10
C GLU A 234 -5.61 -19.38 23.59
N ARG A 235 -6.30 -20.50 23.33
CA ARG A 235 -5.84 -21.83 23.75
C ARG A 235 -4.47 -22.20 23.18
N GLU A 236 -4.25 -21.86 21.91
CA GLU A 236 -2.98 -22.10 21.21
C GLU A 236 -1.92 -21.03 21.49
N ASN A 237 -2.26 -20.04 22.32
CA ASN A 237 -1.41 -18.89 22.63
C ASN A 237 -0.88 -18.20 21.35
N ILE A 238 -1.77 -18.01 20.39
CA ILE A 238 -1.49 -17.29 19.14
C ILE A 238 -2.14 -15.91 19.22
N PRO A 239 -1.36 -14.82 19.23
CA PRO A 239 -1.91 -13.48 19.33
C PRO A 239 -2.69 -13.10 18.07
N LEU A 240 -3.80 -12.38 18.26
CA LEU A 240 -4.66 -11.86 17.22
C LEU A 240 -4.93 -10.37 17.47
N ALA A 241 -4.61 -9.52 16.50
CA ALA A 241 -4.82 -8.08 16.62
C ALA A 241 -6.09 -7.60 15.91
N VAL A 242 -6.45 -8.25 14.82
CA VAL A 242 -7.55 -7.79 13.95
C VAL A 242 -8.40 -8.95 13.49
N MET A 243 -9.71 -8.81 13.65
CA MET A 243 -10.72 -9.66 13.03
C MET A 243 -11.43 -8.88 11.93
N VAL A 244 -11.48 -9.42 10.71
CA VAL A 244 -12.24 -8.83 9.60
C VAL A 244 -13.32 -9.78 9.16
N PHE A 245 -14.56 -9.34 9.27
CA PHE A 245 -15.71 -10.10 8.79
C PHE A 245 -15.91 -9.90 7.28
N ASP A 246 -15.97 -11.00 6.55
CA ASP A 246 -16.32 -11.04 5.14
C ASP A 246 -17.86 -11.02 4.97
N HIS A 247 -18.36 -10.98 3.77
CA HIS A 247 -19.73 -10.66 3.35
C HIS A 247 -20.89 -11.29 4.12
N ASP A 248 -20.72 -12.39 4.84
CA ASP A 248 -21.82 -13.02 5.58
C ASP A 248 -22.15 -12.34 6.93
N TRP A 249 -21.41 -11.29 7.33
CA TRP A 249 -21.72 -10.50 8.51
C TRP A 249 -23.03 -9.70 8.31
N HIS A 250 -23.39 -9.37 7.07
CA HIS A 250 -24.53 -8.56 6.72
C HIS A 250 -25.65 -9.38 6.05
N ILE A 251 -26.87 -8.84 6.04
CA ILE A 251 -27.98 -9.38 5.28
C ILE A 251 -27.62 -9.40 3.79
N ARG A 252 -27.77 -10.55 3.14
CA ARG A 252 -27.36 -10.75 1.75
C ARG A 252 -28.53 -10.84 0.77
N GLY A 253 -29.66 -10.33 1.13
CA GLY A 253 -30.82 -10.26 0.24
C GLY A 253 -32.13 -10.59 0.91
N ASP A 254 -33.16 -10.57 0.09
CA ASP A 254 -34.54 -10.95 0.39
C ASP A 254 -35.01 -12.05 -0.58
N GLU A 255 -36.30 -12.27 -0.68
CA GLU A 255 -36.88 -13.24 -1.61
C GLU A 255 -36.54 -12.97 -3.09
N ASN A 256 -36.39 -11.68 -3.45
CA ASN A 256 -36.14 -11.20 -4.81
C ASN A 256 -34.64 -11.04 -5.13
N HIS A 257 -33.82 -10.78 -4.11
CA HIS A 257 -32.40 -10.49 -4.25
C HIS A 257 -31.59 -11.44 -3.38
N LYS A 258 -30.84 -12.36 -3.98
CA LYS A 258 -30.05 -13.36 -3.25
C LYS A 258 -28.56 -13.16 -3.46
N LYS A 259 -27.78 -13.32 -2.38
CA LYS A 259 -26.31 -13.28 -2.39
C LYS A 259 -25.72 -11.91 -2.79
N ILE A 260 -26.41 -10.84 -2.46
CA ILE A 260 -25.90 -9.47 -2.65
C ILE A 260 -24.71 -9.24 -1.72
N LYS A 261 -23.78 -8.39 -2.16
CA LYS A 261 -22.55 -8.08 -1.43
C LYS A 261 -22.46 -6.61 -0.96
N SER A 262 -23.56 -5.85 -0.98
CA SER A 262 -23.53 -4.42 -0.61
C SER A 262 -23.07 -4.19 0.83
N GLY A 263 -23.73 -4.81 1.80
CA GLY A 263 -23.28 -4.96 3.17
C GLY A 263 -23.37 -3.72 4.05
N PHE A 264 -24.58 -3.40 4.58
CA PHE A 264 -24.74 -2.28 5.50
C PHE A 264 -25.55 -2.62 6.75
N THR A 265 -26.19 -3.78 6.81
CA THR A 265 -27.05 -4.20 7.91
C THR A 265 -26.57 -5.53 8.48
N PHE A 266 -26.25 -5.56 9.78
CA PHE A 266 -25.85 -6.82 10.44
C PHE A 266 -26.92 -7.90 10.29
N ASN A 267 -26.45 -9.12 9.99
CA ASN A 267 -27.28 -10.30 9.99
C ASN A 267 -27.46 -10.81 11.43
N THR A 268 -28.50 -10.34 12.11
CA THR A 268 -28.78 -10.70 13.51
C THR A 268 -29.27 -12.13 13.70
N ASP A 269 -29.64 -12.83 12.62
CA ASP A 269 -29.91 -14.27 12.67
C ASP A 269 -28.62 -15.08 12.91
N LEU A 270 -27.50 -14.56 12.48
CA LEU A 270 -26.17 -15.15 12.71
C LEU A 270 -25.49 -14.57 13.95
N ILE A 271 -25.43 -13.25 14.04
CA ILE A 271 -24.77 -12.52 15.13
C ILE A 271 -25.84 -11.78 15.92
N HIS A 272 -26.32 -12.39 17.00
CA HIS A 272 -27.49 -11.92 17.74
C HIS A 272 -27.32 -10.52 18.33
N ASP A 273 -26.15 -10.23 18.92
CA ASP A 273 -25.80 -8.92 19.44
C ASP A 273 -24.43 -8.48 18.92
N PRO A 274 -24.37 -7.76 17.77
CA PRO A 274 -23.12 -7.28 17.20
C PRO A 274 -22.33 -6.36 18.14
N LYS A 275 -23.04 -5.53 18.94
CA LYS A 275 -22.39 -4.60 19.87
C LYS A 275 -21.67 -5.34 21.00
N GLU A 276 -22.35 -6.31 21.62
CA GLU A 276 -21.76 -7.14 22.67
C GLU A 276 -20.54 -7.91 22.15
N MET A 277 -20.66 -8.52 20.99
CA MET A 277 -19.57 -9.27 20.33
C MET A 277 -18.34 -8.37 20.07
N ILE A 278 -18.53 -7.16 19.53
CA ILE A 278 -17.44 -6.24 19.24
C ILE A 278 -16.80 -5.74 20.54
N ASP A 279 -17.59 -5.42 21.57
CA ASP A 279 -17.08 -5.01 22.87
C ASP A 279 -16.24 -6.11 23.54
N GLU A 280 -16.60 -7.39 23.37
CA GLU A 280 -15.79 -8.52 23.83
C GLU A 280 -14.46 -8.62 23.09
N PHE A 281 -14.45 -8.38 21.78
CA PHE A 281 -13.21 -8.35 21.00
C PHE A 281 -12.29 -7.22 21.46
N HIS A 282 -12.82 -6.02 21.64
CA HIS A 282 -12.06 -4.87 22.11
C HIS A 282 -11.46 -5.13 23.52
N LYS A 283 -12.23 -5.73 24.45
CA LYS A 283 -11.72 -6.13 25.77
C LYS A 283 -10.53 -7.10 25.69
N LYS A 284 -10.43 -7.87 24.61
CA LYS A 284 -9.31 -8.79 24.34
C LYS A 284 -8.20 -8.13 23.51
N GLY A 285 -8.31 -6.85 23.16
CA GLY A 285 -7.38 -6.12 22.30
C GLY A 285 -7.47 -6.54 20.82
N VAL A 286 -8.61 -7.06 20.38
CA VAL A 286 -8.87 -7.40 18.97
C VAL A 286 -9.73 -6.32 18.33
N HIS A 287 -9.23 -5.68 17.29
CA HIS A 287 -9.95 -4.69 16.50
C HIS A 287 -10.80 -5.34 15.41
N VAL A 288 -11.92 -4.71 15.07
CA VAL A 288 -12.90 -5.31 14.17
C VAL A 288 -13.09 -4.49 12.91
N GLY A 289 -12.86 -5.12 11.76
CA GLY A 289 -13.21 -4.59 10.45
C GLY A 289 -14.34 -5.38 9.79
N VAL A 290 -15.08 -4.74 8.89
CA VAL A 290 -16.11 -5.39 8.08
C VAL A 290 -15.96 -5.05 6.60
N VAL A 291 -16.26 -6.01 5.73
CA VAL A 291 -16.28 -5.77 4.29
C VAL A 291 -17.53 -4.98 3.90
N ILE A 292 -17.35 -4.05 2.97
CA ILE A 292 -18.44 -3.34 2.29
C ILE A 292 -18.22 -3.37 0.78
N ASN A 293 -19.31 -3.37 0.03
CA ASN A 293 -19.23 -3.24 -1.43
C ASN A 293 -20.35 -2.32 -1.95
N PRO A 294 -20.22 -1.01 -1.83
CA PRO A 294 -21.25 -0.06 -2.25
C PRO A 294 -21.51 -0.07 -3.76
N THR A 295 -20.61 -0.64 -4.58
CA THR A 295 -20.81 -0.74 -6.05
C THR A 295 -22.02 -1.55 -6.47
N ASN A 296 -22.49 -2.43 -5.61
CA ASN A 296 -23.72 -3.17 -5.85
C ASN A 296 -24.99 -2.35 -5.61
N GLY A 297 -24.88 -1.12 -5.13
CA GLY A 297 -25.99 -0.26 -4.78
C GLY A 297 -26.51 -0.51 -3.37
N ILE A 298 -27.48 0.30 -2.96
CA ILE A 298 -28.18 0.21 -1.68
C ILE A 298 -29.55 -0.37 -1.94
N TYR A 299 -29.87 -1.47 -1.28
CA TYR A 299 -31.06 -2.28 -1.51
C TYR A 299 -32.16 -1.96 -0.52
N PRO A 300 -33.46 -2.18 -0.93
CA PRO A 300 -34.60 -1.92 -0.05
C PRO A 300 -34.63 -2.76 1.23
N PHE A 301 -33.93 -3.88 1.30
CA PHE A 301 -33.86 -4.71 2.49
C PHE A 301 -32.87 -4.20 3.56
N GLU A 302 -32.06 -3.21 3.23
CA GLU A 302 -31.16 -2.60 4.22
C GLU A 302 -31.97 -1.84 5.29
N GLN A 303 -31.62 -2.00 6.56
CA GLN A 303 -32.37 -1.42 7.68
C GLN A 303 -32.58 0.10 7.53
N ASN A 304 -31.54 0.81 7.09
CA ASN A 304 -31.55 2.26 6.95
C ASN A 304 -31.94 2.75 5.54
N TYR A 305 -32.41 1.85 4.66
CA TYR A 305 -32.85 2.22 3.30
C TYR A 305 -33.97 3.31 3.31
N PRO A 306 -35.01 3.24 4.18
CA PRO A 306 -36.02 4.29 4.22
C PRO A 306 -35.44 5.68 4.49
N GLN A 307 -34.45 5.79 5.39
CA GLN A 307 -33.77 7.04 5.70
C GLN A 307 -32.96 7.55 4.49
N ALA A 308 -32.30 6.67 3.75
CA ALA A 308 -31.61 7.02 2.51
C ALA A 308 -32.58 7.55 1.44
N CYS A 309 -33.77 6.91 1.29
CA CYS A 309 -34.82 7.38 0.41
C CYS A 309 -35.35 8.75 0.80
N GLU A 310 -35.56 9.00 2.09
CA GLU A 310 -35.96 10.31 2.59
C GLU A 310 -34.96 11.40 2.22
N PHE A 311 -33.67 11.11 2.42
CA PHE A 311 -32.59 12.03 2.10
C PHE A 311 -32.49 12.34 0.60
N LEU A 312 -32.87 11.40 -0.27
CA LEU A 312 -32.91 11.57 -1.72
C LEU A 312 -34.23 12.16 -2.26
N GLY A 313 -35.26 12.28 -1.41
CA GLY A 313 -36.60 12.65 -1.88
C GLY A 313 -37.28 11.51 -2.65
N MET A 314 -37.00 10.26 -2.33
CA MET A 314 -37.51 9.04 -2.97
C MET A 314 -38.44 8.25 -2.02
N GLN A 315 -39.18 8.94 -1.13
CA GLN A 315 -40.05 8.30 -0.16
C GLN A 315 -41.03 7.35 -0.85
N GLY A 316 -41.19 6.13 -0.31
CA GLY A 316 -42.03 5.09 -0.88
C GLY A 316 -41.47 4.36 -2.07
N SER A 317 -40.24 4.68 -2.47
CA SER A 317 -39.51 3.90 -3.49
C SER A 317 -39.15 2.51 -2.95
N ASN A 318 -39.07 1.53 -3.86
CA ASN A 318 -38.55 0.21 -3.60
C ASN A 318 -37.48 -0.17 -4.67
N SER A 319 -36.83 0.86 -5.24
CA SER A 319 -35.81 0.70 -6.28
C SER A 319 -34.43 0.71 -5.66
N ILE A 320 -33.49 -0.06 -6.23
CA ILE A 320 -32.09 -0.04 -5.82
C ILE A 320 -31.55 1.37 -6.03
N ILE A 321 -30.90 1.95 -5.01
CA ILE A 321 -30.17 3.20 -5.13
C ILE A 321 -28.80 2.88 -5.69
N GLU A 322 -28.55 3.25 -6.95
CA GLU A 322 -27.22 3.10 -7.56
C GLU A 322 -26.23 4.02 -6.85
N PHE A 323 -25.04 3.48 -6.55
CA PHE A 323 -24.00 4.22 -5.85
C PHE A 323 -22.93 4.73 -6.80
N ASP A 324 -22.65 6.03 -6.72
CA ASP A 324 -21.54 6.68 -7.43
C ASP A 324 -20.70 7.51 -6.43
N PRO A 325 -19.42 7.16 -6.19
CA PRO A 325 -18.55 7.90 -5.28
C PRO A 325 -18.16 9.30 -5.78
N LEU A 326 -18.52 9.65 -7.01
CA LEU A 326 -18.35 11.01 -7.54
C LEU A 326 -19.56 11.91 -7.21
N ASN A 327 -20.65 11.35 -6.66
CA ASN A 327 -21.82 12.10 -6.25
C ASN A 327 -21.75 12.42 -4.74
N PRO A 328 -21.57 13.69 -4.36
CA PRO A 328 -21.42 14.09 -2.95
C PRO A 328 -22.63 13.71 -2.06
N LYS A 329 -23.85 13.70 -2.60
CA LYS A 329 -25.03 13.28 -1.85
C LYS A 329 -25.00 11.80 -1.51
N LEU A 330 -24.57 10.95 -2.45
CA LEU A 330 -24.48 9.51 -2.23
C LEU A 330 -23.36 9.16 -1.26
N LEU A 331 -22.23 9.90 -1.30
CA LEU A 331 -21.18 9.78 -0.30
C LEU A 331 -21.69 10.12 1.11
N ASP A 332 -22.42 11.22 1.26
CA ASP A 332 -22.94 11.65 2.55
C ASP A 332 -23.95 10.64 3.12
N ILE A 333 -24.78 10.05 2.25
CA ILE A 333 -25.66 8.92 2.61
C ILE A 333 -24.85 7.71 3.05
N LEU A 334 -23.84 7.31 2.28
CA LEU A 334 -22.98 6.18 2.64
C LEU A 334 -22.42 6.38 4.05
N PHE A 335 -21.85 7.53 4.34
CA PHE A 335 -21.25 7.80 5.64
C PHE A 335 -22.28 7.93 6.75
N LYS A 336 -23.18 8.89 6.66
CA LYS A 336 -24.08 9.26 7.77
C LYS A 336 -25.20 8.25 8.03
N VAL A 337 -25.70 7.61 6.98
CA VAL A 337 -26.84 6.69 7.08
C VAL A 337 -26.38 5.25 7.31
N PHE A 338 -25.24 4.84 6.75
CA PHE A 338 -24.82 3.45 6.78
C PHE A 338 -23.54 3.19 7.60
N LEU A 339 -22.45 3.95 7.39
CA LEU A 339 -21.18 3.61 8.01
C LEU A 339 -21.02 4.15 9.42
N HIS A 340 -21.41 5.40 9.71
CA HIS A 340 -21.32 5.95 11.07
C HIS A 340 -22.15 5.17 12.09
N PRO A 341 -23.38 4.66 11.78
CA PRO A 341 -24.06 3.74 12.68
C PRO A 341 -23.27 2.45 12.98
N LEU A 342 -22.56 1.88 11.99
CA LEU A 342 -21.71 0.71 12.18
C LEU A 342 -20.49 1.04 13.06
N GLU A 343 -19.84 2.19 12.84
CA GLU A 343 -18.76 2.66 13.73
C GLU A 343 -19.26 2.86 15.18
N SER A 344 -20.51 3.33 15.36
CA SER A 344 -21.11 3.48 16.69
C SER A 344 -21.34 2.15 17.41
N LEU A 345 -21.42 1.03 16.68
CA LEU A 345 -21.40 -0.32 17.25
C LEU A 345 -20.00 -0.76 17.67
N GLY A 346 -18.94 -0.06 17.22
CA GLY A 346 -17.55 -0.36 17.52
C GLY A 346 -16.71 -0.86 16.34
N ILE A 347 -17.22 -0.81 15.10
CA ILE A 347 -16.40 -1.15 13.92
C ILE A 347 -15.26 -0.15 13.81
N ASP A 348 -14.03 -0.64 13.75
CA ASP A 348 -12.81 0.17 13.73
C ASP A 348 -12.48 0.70 12.33
N PHE A 349 -12.73 -0.11 11.29
CA PHE A 349 -12.45 0.25 9.90
C PHE A 349 -13.28 -0.56 8.90
N PHE A 350 -13.29 -0.11 7.65
CA PHE A 350 -14.00 -0.79 6.56
C PHE A 350 -13.05 -1.38 5.54
N TRP A 351 -13.39 -2.58 5.06
CA TRP A 351 -12.76 -3.18 3.91
C TRP A 351 -13.57 -2.89 2.64
N ASN A 352 -13.05 -2.04 1.78
CA ASN A 352 -13.62 -1.75 0.47
C ASN A 352 -13.28 -2.90 -0.52
N ASP A 353 -14.20 -3.85 -0.68
CA ASP A 353 -14.10 -4.95 -1.65
C ASP A 353 -14.90 -4.64 -2.93
N SER A 354 -14.79 -3.42 -3.43
CA SER A 354 -15.38 -3.05 -4.72
C SER A 354 -14.75 -3.91 -5.81
N ASP A 355 -15.53 -4.84 -6.34
CA ASP A 355 -15.13 -5.69 -7.46
C ASP A 355 -15.12 -4.87 -8.76
N GLY A 356 -14.48 -5.38 -9.83
CA GLY A 356 -14.15 -4.68 -11.08
C GLY A 356 -15.27 -3.94 -11.84
N LYS A 357 -16.37 -3.60 -11.18
CA LYS A 357 -17.46 -2.77 -11.71
C LYS A 357 -17.16 -1.27 -11.63
N MET A 358 -16.22 -0.87 -10.79
CA MET A 358 -15.76 0.52 -10.73
C MET A 358 -14.55 0.73 -11.64
N ASP A 359 -14.55 1.84 -12.39
CA ASP A 359 -13.34 2.33 -13.01
C ASP A 359 -12.33 2.80 -11.94
N LEU A 360 -11.07 2.96 -12.34
CA LEU A 360 -9.98 3.29 -11.41
C LEU A 360 -10.16 4.66 -10.74
N THR A 361 -10.82 5.60 -11.41
CA THR A 361 -11.13 6.93 -10.85
C THR A 361 -12.12 6.83 -9.69
N LYS A 362 -13.18 6.06 -9.89
CA LYS A 362 -14.20 5.83 -8.86
C LYS A 362 -13.67 4.99 -7.69
N LEU A 363 -12.85 3.98 -7.98
CA LEU A 363 -12.18 3.19 -6.96
C LEU A 363 -11.25 4.06 -6.09
N TRP A 364 -10.45 4.92 -6.74
CA TRP A 364 -9.63 5.88 -6.02
C TRP A 364 -10.48 6.83 -5.17
N ALA A 365 -11.57 7.37 -5.73
CA ALA A 365 -12.46 8.28 -5.02
C ALA A 365 -13.04 7.63 -3.78
N LEU A 366 -13.52 6.40 -3.87
CA LEU A 366 -14.08 5.67 -2.73
C LEU A 366 -13.03 5.43 -1.63
N ASN A 367 -11.83 4.98 -1.98
CA ASN A 367 -10.73 4.84 -1.01
C ASN A 367 -10.37 6.18 -0.36
N HIS A 368 -10.28 7.25 -1.16
CA HIS A 368 -9.98 8.59 -0.68
C HIS A 368 -11.00 9.09 0.36
N TYR A 369 -12.27 8.99 0.03
CA TYR A 369 -13.33 9.48 0.90
C TYR A 369 -13.52 8.60 2.13
N LEU A 370 -13.46 7.26 2.01
CA LEU A 370 -13.50 6.34 3.15
C LEU A 370 -12.34 6.60 4.12
N TYR A 371 -11.14 6.78 3.59
CA TYR A 371 -9.96 7.04 4.42
C TYR A 371 -10.07 8.37 5.18
N LEU A 372 -10.45 9.45 4.51
CA LEU A 372 -10.60 10.76 5.14
C LEU A 372 -11.74 10.77 6.16
N ASP A 373 -12.86 10.13 5.85
CA ASP A 373 -14.00 10.05 6.77
C ASP A 373 -13.67 9.21 8.02
N SER A 374 -12.89 8.14 7.88
CA SER A 374 -12.47 7.32 9.04
C SER A 374 -11.65 8.10 10.07
N GLY A 375 -11.02 9.20 9.66
CA GLY A 375 -10.26 10.11 10.53
C GLY A 375 -10.93 11.46 10.82
N ARG A 376 -12.24 11.62 10.50
CA ARG A 376 -12.97 12.90 10.56
C ARG A 376 -12.91 13.64 11.90
N ASP A 377 -12.88 12.90 12.99
CA ASP A 377 -12.86 13.46 14.35
C ASP A 377 -11.45 13.91 14.79
N GLY A 378 -10.40 13.58 14.01
CA GLY A 378 -9.03 13.91 14.32
C GLY A 378 -8.41 13.16 15.52
N ASN A 379 -9.19 12.31 16.19
CA ASN A 379 -8.77 11.62 17.41
C ASN A 379 -8.12 10.28 17.17
N LYS A 380 -8.46 9.58 16.07
CA LYS A 380 -7.87 8.30 15.69
C LYS A 380 -7.17 8.38 14.35
N ARG A 381 -6.15 7.57 14.16
CA ARG A 381 -5.51 7.39 12.87
C ARG A 381 -6.45 6.72 11.88
N PRO A 382 -6.65 7.31 10.71
CA PRO A 382 -7.50 6.70 9.71
C PRO A 382 -6.93 5.38 9.20
N LEU A 383 -7.81 4.42 8.93
CA LEU A 383 -7.47 3.12 8.38
C LEU A 383 -8.60 2.62 7.49
N ILE A 384 -8.23 2.05 6.35
CA ILE A 384 -9.10 1.24 5.49
C ILE A 384 -8.37 -0.02 5.07
N LEU A 385 -9.09 -1.02 4.60
CA LEU A 385 -8.53 -2.06 3.75
C LEU A 385 -9.09 -1.82 2.35
N GLY A 386 -8.30 -1.20 1.48
CA GLY A 386 -8.73 -0.74 0.16
C GLY A 386 -8.18 -1.62 -0.96
N ARG A 387 -8.95 -1.79 -2.03
CA ARG A 387 -8.51 -2.51 -3.21
C ARG A 387 -7.67 -1.60 -4.09
N GLY A 388 -6.43 -2.00 -4.38
CA GLY A 388 -5.54 -1.40 -5.36
C GLY A 388 -5.34 0.11 -5.23
N GLY A 389 -4.74 0.71 -6.21
CA GLY A 389 -4.60 2.17 -6.29
C GLY A 389 -3.63 2.59 -7.39
N ILE A 390 -3.96 3.69 -8.10
CA ILE A 390 -3.13 4.20 -9.20
C ILE A 390 -2.49 5.56 -8.91
N TYR A 391 -3.18 6.45 -8.21
CA TYR A 391 -2.71 7.83 -8.01
C TYR A 391 -2.38 8.07 -6.55
N ALA A 392 -1.09 8.09 -6.22
CA ALA A 392 -0.59 8.30 -4.86
C ALA A 392 -1.29 7.40 -3.81
N PRO A 393 -1.33 6.07 -4.02
CA PRO A 393 -2.12 5.16 -3.21
C PRO A 393 -1.56 4.97 -1.79
N HIS A 394 -0.30 5.34 -1.54
CA HIS A 394 0.33 5.35 -0.21
C HIS A 394 -0.41 6.19 0.82
N ARG A 395 -1.30 7.09 0.36
CA ARG A 395 -2.12 7.95 1.24
C ARG A 395 -3.25 7.23 1.95
N TYR A 396 -3.64 6.06 1.49
CA TYR A 396 -4.86 5.36 1.93
C TYR A 396 -4.57 3.92 2.37
N PRO A 397 -3.73 3.72 3.42
CA PRO A 397 -3.43 2.38 3.92
C PRO A 397 -4.65 1.73 4.61
N VAL A 398 -4.75 0.43 4.51
CA VAL A 398 -3.93 -0.64 3.91
C VAL A 398 -4.49 -0.99 2.54
N LEU A 399 -3.63 -1.42 1.61
CA LEU A 399 -4.06 -1.87 0.29
C LEU A 399 -3.88 -3.37 0.12
N TYR A 400 -4.74 -4.00 -0.71
CA TYR A 400 -4.62 -5.41 -1.05
C TYR A 400 -4.80 -5.66 -2.56
N GLY A 401 -4.28 -6.82 -3.03
CA GLY A 401 -4.16 -7.13 -4.44
C GLY A 401 -5.20 -8.10 -5.02
N GLY A 402 -6.24 -8.44 -4.27
CA GLY A 402 -7.23 -9.42 -4.70
C GLY A 402 -6.84 -10.87 -4.40
N SER A 403 -7.68 -11.80 -4.84
CA SER A 403 -7.58 -13.24 -4.53
C SER A 403 -6.43 -13.91 -5.28
N SER A 404 -5.84 -14.94 -4.66
CA SER A 404 -4.78 -15.74 -5.23
C SER A 404 -5.06 -17.24 -5.13
N GLU A 405 -4.38 -18.05 -5.93
CA GLU A 405 -4.46 -19.50 -5.85
C GLU A 405 -3.56 -20.02 -4.73
N ILE A 406 -3.98 -21.10 -4.05
CA ILE A 406 -3.15 -21.79 -3.05
C ILE A 406 -2.11 -22.62 -3.81
N SER A 407 -0.97 -22.05 -4.10
CA SER A 407 0.08 -22.70 -4.91
C SER A 407 1.47 -22.13 -4.62
N TRP A 408 2.49 -22.95 -4.87
CA TRP A 408 3.88 -22.50 -4.85
C TRP A 408 4.15 -21.38 -5.86
N LYS A 409 3.46 -21.41 -7.01
CA LYS A 409 3.57 -20.36 -8.04
C LYS A 409 3.06 -19.00 -7.51
N ASP A 410 1.97 -18.97 -6.76
CA ASP A 410 1.49 -17.73 -6.16
C ASP A 410 2.46 -17.25 -5.07
N LEU A 411 2.93 -18.15 -4.20
CA LEU A 411 3.92 -17.82 -3.18
C LEU A 411 5.18 -17.18 -3.79
N GLN A 412 5.67 -17.70 -4.93
CA GLN A 412 6.80 -17.13 -5.67
C GLN A 412 6.56 -15.71 -6.16
N ALA A 413 5.31 -15.37 -6.47
CA ALA A 413 4.93 -14.04 -6.94
C ALA A 413 4.76 -12.99 -5.82
N LEU A 414 4.58 -13.41 -4.57
CA LEU A 414 4.27 -12.50 -3.47
C LEU A 414 5.39 -11.47 -3.19
N PRO A 415 6.68 -11.84 -3.10
CA PRO A 415 7.74 -10.85 -2.89
C PRO A 415 7.74 -9.78 -3.97
N PHE A 416 7.57 -10.17 -5.24
CA PHE A 416 7.48 -9.22 -6.35
C PHE A 416 6.33 -8.23 -6.16
N LYS A 417 5.15 -8.68 -5.68
CA LYS A 417 3.98 -7.81 -5.49
C LYS A 417 4.26 -6.70 -4.47
N PHE A 418 4.77 -7.00 -3.27
CA PHE A 418 5.01 -5.96 -2.28
C PHE A 418 6.30 -5.15 -2.53
N ILE A 419 7.32 -5.73 -3.15
CA ILE A 419 8.49 -5.00 -3.66
C ILE A 419 8.04 -3.97 -4.71
N ASN A 420 7.14 -4.36 -5.61
CA ASN A 420 6.59 -3.48 -6.64
C ASN A 420 5.71 -2.37 -6.04
N ALA A 421 4.90 -2.68 -5.04
CA ALA A 421 4.13 -1.68 -4.30
C ALA A 421 5.06 -0.62 -3.65
N ALA A 422 6.19 -1.05 -3.09
CA ALA A 422 7.19 -0.16 -2.51
C ALA A 422 7.80 0.81 -3.53
N ASN A 423 7.88 0.46 -4.81
CA ASN A 423 8.39 1.33 -5.88
C ASN A 423 7.55 2.61 -6.09
N ILE A 424 6.30 2.62 -5.67
CA ILE A 424 5.44 3.83 -5.67
C ILE A 424 5.12 4.31 -4.25
N GLY A 425 5.92 3.87 -3.30
CA GLY A 425 5.81 4.29 -1.92
C GLY A 425 4.71 3.63 -1.11
N VAL A 426 4.09 2.55 -1.58
CA VAL A 426 3.11 1.78 -0.79
C VAL A 426 3.86 0.83 0.14
N SER A 427 3.90 1.18 1.42
CA SER A 427 4.49 0.34 2.46
C SER A 427 3.53 -0.75 2.95
N TRP A 428 2.25 -0.41 3.08
CA TRP A 428 1.25 -1.28 3.73
C TRP A 428 0.43 -2.04 2.71
N TRP A 429 1.03 -3.13 2.22
CA TRP A 429 0.43 -4.04 1.26
C TRP A 429 0.02 -5.35 1.94
N SER A 430 -1.19 -5.81 1.71
CA SER A 430 -1.75 -7.04 2.27
C SER A 430 -1.92 -8.12 1.20
N HIS A 431 -1.51 -9.33 1.52
CA HIS A 431 -1.78 -10.54 0.75
C HIS A 431 -2.74 -11.46 1.48
N ASP A 432 -3.33 -12.41 0.77
CA ASP A 432 -4.03 -13.54 1.34
C ASP A 432 -3.01 -14.59 1.79
N ILE A 433 -2.55 -14.51 3.05
CA ILE A 433 -1.58 -15.47 3.60
C ILE A 433 -2.21 -16.86 3.65
N GLY A 434 -1.52 -17.82 3.05
CA GLY A 434 -1.99 -19.18 2.81
C GLY A 434 -2.74 -19.35 1.49
N GLY A 435 -2.80 -18.33 0.64
CA GLY A 435 -3.56 -18.31 -0.62
C GLY A 435 -5.07 -18.27 -0.40
N ASN A 436 -5.86 -17.91 -1.42
CA ASN A 436 -7.31 -17.73 -1.28
C ASN A 436 -8.13 -18.98 -1.63
N HIS A 437 -7.92 -19.54 -2.82
CA HIS A 437 -8.76 -20.62 -3.36
C HIS A 437 -7.96 -21.59 -4.23
N GLY A 438 -8.59 -22.67 -4.65
CA GLY A 438 -7.94 -23.69 -5.49
C GLY A 438 -6.82 -24.43 -4.78
N GLY A 439 -5.93 -25.06 -5.55
CA GLY A 439 -4.74 -25.73 -5.05
C GLY A 439 -4.97 -27.03 -4.27
N ILE A 440 -3.95 -27.42 -3.55
CA ILE A 440 -3.93 -28.64 -2.72
C ILE A 440 -3.58 -28.28 -1.27
N GLU A 441 -3.95 -29.16 -0.37
CA GLU A 441 -3.57 -29.07 1.05
C GLU A 441 -2.11 -29.47 1.22
N ASP A 442 -1.25 -28.48 1.51
CA ASP A 442 0.20 -28.65 1.68
C ASP A 442 0.67 -27.87 2.92
N GLY A 443 1.10 -28.59 3.96
CA GLY A 443 1.55 -28.01 5.23
C GLY A 443 2.84 -27.20 5.08
N GLU A 444 3.77 -27.63 4.22
CA GLU A 444 4.99 -26.86 3.97
C GLU A 444 4.69 -25.54 3.26
N LEU A 445 3.86 -25.57 2.21
CA LEU A 445 3.42 -24.36 1.51
C LEU A 445 2.75 -23.39 2.48
N TYR A 446 1.85 -23.88 3.34
CA TYR A 446 1.22 -23.06 4.37
C TYR A 446 2.25 -22.39 5.30
N LEU A 447 3.25 -23.15 5.79
CA LEU A 447 4.32 -22.59 6.63
C LEU A 447 5.11 -21.51 5.91
N ARG A 448 5.47 -21.69 4.63
CA ARG A 448 6.22 -20.69 3.87
C ARG A 448 5.41 -19.41 3.64
N TYR A 449 4.10 -19.50 3.48
CA TYR A 449 3.21 -18.33 3.48
C TYR A 449 3.24 -17.59 4.84
N VAL A 450 3.15 -18.32 5.95
CA VAL A 450 3.18 -17.72 7.31
C VAL A 450 4.53 -17.04 7.56
N GLN A 451 5.63 -17.69 7.21
CA GLN A 451 6.99 -17.15 7.36
C GLN A 451 7.18 -15.88 6.53
N LEU A 452 6.76 -15.90 5.27
CA LEU A 452 6.79 -14.71 4.41
C LEU A 452 5.92 -13.58 4.99
N GLY A 453 4.72 -13.90 5.48
CA GLY A 453 3.81 -12.95 6.11
C GLY A 453 4.38 -12.31 7.37
N THR A 454 5.14 -13.07 8.17
CA THR A 454 5.82 -12.57 9.39
C THR A 454 6.79 -11.42 9.08
N PHE A 455 7.50 -11.52 7.96
CA PHE A 455 8.42 -10.50 7.45
C PHE A 455 7.84 -9.73 6.26
N GLY A 456 6.52 -9.75 6.10
CA GLY A 456 5.77 -8.96 5.14
C GLY A 456 5.20 -7.68 5.75
N PRO A 457 4.64 -6.77 4.94
CA PRO A 457 4.09 -5.51 5.46
C PRO A 457 2.89 -5.74 6.39
N ILE A 458 1.89 -6.46 5.93
CA ILE A 458 0.68 -6.83 6.70
C ILE A 458 0.52 -8.35 6.68
N LEU A 459 0.36 -8.94 7.85
CA LEU A 459 0.10 -10.37 7.98
C LEU A 459 -1.40 -10.61 8.14
N ARG A 460 -2.10 -10.90 7.05
CA ARG A 460 -3.54 -11.15 7.03
C ARG A 460 -3.85 -12.54 6.45
N PHE A 461 -4.37 -13.42 7.28
CA PHE A 461 -4.99 -14.64 6.79
C PHE A 461 -6.28 -14.30 6.06
N HIS A 462 -6.44 -14.85 4.87
CA HIS A 462 -7.71 -14.80 4.16
C HIS A 462 -7.83 -16.02 3.25
N GLY A 463 -9.06 -16.44 2.99
CA GLY A 463 -9.30 -17.54 2.07
C GLY A 463 -10.78 -17.78 1.83
N ALA A 464 -11.06 -18.39 0.68
CA ALA A 464 -12.40 -18.80 0.28
C ALA A 464 -12.95 -19.89 1.21
N ARG A 465 -14.27 -20.06 1.14
CA ARG A 465 -15.00 -21.14 1.81
C ARG A 465 -14.63 -22.47 1.17
N GLY A 466 -14.28 -23.46 1.98
CA GLY A 466 -14.00 -24.80 1.48
C GLY A 466 -13.34 -25.69 2.52
N ARG A 467 -13.71 -26.98 2.51
CA ARG A 467 -13.20 -27.98 3.47
C ARG A 467 -11.68 -28.12 3.43
N TYR A 468 -11.08 -27.93 2.27
CA TYR A 468 -9.64 -28.15 2.06
C TYR A 468 -8.80 -26.88 2.13
N TYR A 469 -9.42 -25.69 2.32
CA TYR A 469 -8.73 -24.42 2.39
C TYR A 469 -8.41 -24.03 3.83
N LYS A 470 -7.60 -24.86 4.52
CA LYS A 470 -7.21 -24.68 5.91
C LYS A 470 -6.40 -23.38 6.07
N LYS A 471 -6.79 -22.55 7.01
CA LYS A 471 -6.06 -21.32 7.38
C LYS A 471 -5.75 -21.28 8.87
N GLU A 472 -6.59 -21.94 9.68
CA GLU A 472 -6.43 -22.00 11.13
C GLU A 472 -5.13 -22.76 11.46
N PRO A 473 -4.19 -22.18 12.24
CA PRO A 473 -2.91 -22.83 12.54
C PRO A 473 -3.08 -24.21 13.20
N TRP A 474 -4.08 -24.36 14.07
CA TRP A 474 -4.32 -25.58 14.87
C TRP A 474 -5.00 -26.73 14.14
N VAL A 475 -5.37 -26.59 12.89
CA VAL A 475 -6.00 -27.69 12.12
C VAL A 475 -5.01 -28.51 11.30
N TRP A 476 -3.75 -28.15 11.34
CA TRP A 476 -2.64 -28.87 10.70
C TRP A 476 -2.06 -29.94 11.63
N ASP A 477 -1.11 -30.73 11.15
CA ASP A 477 -0.35 -31.61 12.03
C ASP A 477 0.42 -30.81 13.10
N ALA A 478 0.78 -31.47 14.21
CA ALA A 478 1.39 -30.82 15.38
C ALA A 478 2.67 -30.04 15.04
N LYS A 479 3.49 -30.53 14.10
CA LYS A 479 4.72 -29.84 13.69
C LYS A 479 4.39 -28.56 12.95
N THR A 480 3.52 -28.61 11.94
CA THR A 480 3.07 -27.45 11.15
C THR A 480 2.39 -26.43 12.05
N SER A 481 1.51 -26.87 12.94
CA SER A 481 0.81 -26.00 13.90
C SER A 481 1.77 -25.26 14.83
N ASN A 482 2.74 -25.94 15.42
CA ASN A 482 3.71 -25.32 16.34
C ASN A 482 4.60 -24.31 15.61
N ILE A 483 5.13 -24.64 14.44
CA ILE A 483 5.97 -23.70 13.66
C ILE A 483 5.17 -22.47 13.25
N ALA A 484 3.94 -22.64 12.76
CA ALA A 484 3.08 -21.52 12.42
C ALA A 484 2.81 -20.60 13.62
N ALA A 485 2.48 -21.18 14.77
CA ALA A 485 2.26 -20.45 16.01
C ALA A 485 3.50 -19.66 16.47
N ASP A 486 4.71 -20.24 16.34
CA ASP A 486 5.97 -19.56 16.67
C ASP A 486 6.19 -18.31 15.79
N TYR A 487 5.95 -18.40 14.49
CA TYR A 487 6.09 -17.26 13.58
C TYR A 487 5.02 -16.19 13.81
N LEU A 488 3.79 -16.56 14.16
CA LEU A 488 2.73 -15.62 14.51
C LEU A 488 3.04 -14.89 15.84
N ARG A 489 3.62 -15.58 16.80
CA ARG A 489 4.15 -14.94 18.03
C ARG A 489 5.34 -14.03 17.72
N LEU A 490 6.25 -14.47 16.86
CA LEU A 490 7.40 -13.68 16.42
C LEU A 490 6.95 -12.36 15.76
N ARG A 491 5.89 -12.38 14.95
CA ARG A 491 5.33 -11.17 14.35
C ARG A 491 4.96 -10.13 15.40
N HIS A 492 4.26 -10.53 16.44
CA HIS A 492 3.86 -9.62 17.53
C HIS A 492 5.06 -9.15 18.37
N ARG A 493 6.03 -10.02 18.61
CA ARG A 493 7.27 -9.64 19.29
C ARG A 493 8.07 -8.59 18.51
N LEU A 494 8.02 -8.61 17.19
CA LEU A 494 8.69 -7.65 16.31
C LEU A 494 7.97 -6.30 16.22
N ILE A 495 6.80 -6.11 16.80
CA ILE A 495 6.02 -4.86 16.67
C ILE A 495 6.81 -3.61 17.07
N PRO A 496 7.59 -3.56 18.16
CA PRO A 496 8.40 -2.37 18.47
C PRO A 496 9.36 -1.97 17.35
N TYR A 497 9.99 -2.96 16.71
CA TYR A 497 10.83 -2.73 15.54
C TYR A 497 10.00 -2.25 14.34
N ILE A 498 8.94 -2.97 13.98
CA ILE A 498 8.10 -2.67 12.82
C ILE A 498 7.42 -1.31 12.98
N TYR A 499 6.99 -0.96 14.18
CA TYR A 499 6.33 0.32 14.47
C TYR A 499 7.31 1.50 14.40
N THR A 500 8.53 1.31 14.88
CA THR A 500 9.61 2.30 14.69
C THR A 500 9.91 2.53 13.20
N GLU A 501 10.01 1.46 12.41
CA GLU A 501 10.21 1.58 10.94
C GLU A 501 8.99 2.21 10.25
N ALA A 502 7.77 1.98 10.75
CA ALA A 502 6.56 2.65 10.30
C ALA A 502 6.61 4.18 10.55
N TYR A 503 7.07 4.57 11.73
CA TYR A 503 7.30 5.98 12.04
C TYR A 503 8.39 6.59 11.14
N ASN A 504 9.51 5.90 10.97
CA ASN A 504 10.60 6.33 10.10
C ASN A 504 10.13 6.52 8.65
N TYR A 505 9.25 5.64 8.17
CA TYR A 505 8.64 5.77 6.85
C TYR A 505 7.87 7.09 6.69
N THR A 506 7.15 7.55 7.71
CA THR A 506 6.45 8.85 7.65
C THR A 506 7.40 10.05 7.56
N LYS A 507 8.64 9.92 8.04
CA LYS A 507 9.66 11.00 8.05
C LYS A 507 10.59 10.95 6.84
N SER A 508 11.06 9.77 6.49
CA SER A 508 12.06 9.58 5.42
C SER A 508 11.47 9.24 4.06
N GLY A 509 10.22 8.74 4.04
CA GLY A 509 9.62 8.19 2.84
C GLY A 509 10.13 6.79 2.45
N THR A 510 10.96 6.16 3.28
CA THR A 510 11.50 4.82 2.99
C THR A 510 10.52 3.76 3.46
N PRO A 511 9.88 2.97 2.55
CA PRO A 511 8.94 1.93 2.92
C PRO A 511 9.59 0.84 3.78
N ILE A 512 8.77 0.09 4.55
CA ILE A 512 9.29 -1.03 5.35
C ILE A 512 9.90 -2.14 4.48
N ILE A 513 9.33 -2.37 3.31
CA ILE A 513 9.94 -3.23 2.28
C ILE A 513 10.78 -2.36 1.36
N GLN A 514 12.07 -2.65 1.29
CA GLN A 514 12.96 -1.97 0.37
C GLN A 514 13.49 -2.96 -0.66
N PRO A 515 13.27 -2.70 -1.95
CA PRO A 515 13.78 -3.57 -3.01
C PRO A 515 15.29 -3.76 -2.91
N PHE A 516 15.74 -5.00 -2.97
CA PHE A 516 17.18 -5.31 -2.89
C PHE A 516 17.96 -4.70 -4.05
N TYR A 517 17.35 -4.59 -5.23
CA TYR A 517 17.94 -3.99 -6.41
C TYR A 517 18.20 -2.47 -6.31
N TYR A 518 17.68 -1.78 -5.30
CA TYR A 518 18.03 -0.37 -5.08
C TYR A 518 19.53 -0.18 -4.79
N ASN A 519 20.13 -1.14 -4.11
CA ASN A 519 21.57 -1.14 -3.83
C ASN A 519 22.37 -2.02 -4.80
N TYR A 520 21.75 -3.06 -5.35
CA TYR A 520 22.39 -4.06 -6.21
C TYR A 520 21.56 -4.23 -7.50
N MET A 521 21.65 -3.26 -8.42
CA MET A 521 20.79 -3.19 -9.63
C MET A 521 20.84 -4.45 -10.51
N TRP A 522 21.95 -5.18 -10.51
CA TRP A 522 22.08 -6.43 -11.26
C TRP A 522 21.10 -7.52 -10.80
N VAL A 523 20.64 -7.44 -9.57
CA VAL A 523 19.69 -8.40 -8.99
C VAL A 523 18.33 -8.31 -9.67
N TYR A 524 17.96 -7.15 -10.23
CA TYR A 524 16.67 -6.97 -10.90
C TYR A 524 16.44 -7.97 -12.03
N ASP A 525 17.50 -8.30 -12.78
CA ASP A 525 17.45 -9.24 -13.90
C ASP A 525 17.83 -10.69 -13.49
N ASP A 526 18.10 -10.95 -12.19
CA ASP A 526 18.54 -12.26 -11.69
C ASP A 526 17.40 -13.01 -11.02
N GLU A 527 16.89 -14.06 -11.67
CA GLU A 527 15.75 -14.86 -11.20
C GLU A 527 15.95 -15.50 -9.81
N ILE A 528 17.21 -15.71 -9.39
CA ILE A 528 17.54 -16.38 -8.13
C ILE A 528 17.46 -15.39 -6.96
N TYR A 529 17.94 -14.15 -7.15
CA TYR A 529 18.13 -13.20 -6.04
C TYR A 529 17.12 -12.03 -6.05
N LYS A 530 16.33 -11.86 -7.12
CA LYS A 530 15.41 -10.72 -7.29
C LYS A 530 14.33 -10.61 -6.22
N ASN A 531 14.01 -11.72 -5.57
CA ASN A 531 12.97 -11.78 -4.53
C ASN A 531 13.49 -11.48 -3.12
N GLN A 532 14.80 -11.23 -2.96
CA GLN A 532 15.35 -10.74 -1.70
C GLN A 532 14.94 -9.29 -1.46
N TYR A 533 14.73 -8.92 -0.22
CA TYR A 533 14.35 -7.56 0.15
C TYR A 533 14.85 -7.20 1.55
N TYR A 534 15.01 -5.90 1.80
CA TYR A 534 15.21 -5.41 3.15
C TYR A 534 13.86 -5.23 3.84
N PHE A 535 13.79 -5.66 5.09
CA PHE A 535 12.64 -5.47 5.97
C PHE A 535 13.01 -4.46 7.06
N GLY A 536 12.55 -3.21 6.89
CA GLY A 536 13.03 -2.07 7.66
C GLY A 536 14.50 -1.78 7.42
N SER A 537 15.15 -1.16 8.41
CA SER A 537 16.54 -0.69 8.29
C SER A 537 17.59 -1.72 8.71
N GLN A 538 17.19 -2.82 9.39
CA GLN A 538 18.13 -3.73 10.06
C GLN A 538 18.19 -5.14 9.46
N LEU A 539 17.15 -5.57 8.71
CA LEU A 539 16.98 -6.96 8.31
C LEU A 539 17.02 -7.14 6.78
N LEU A 540 17.64 -8.22 6.33
CA LEU A 540 17.59 -8.75 4.97
C LEU A 540 16.81 -10.07 4.99
N VAL A 541 15.77 -10.17 4.18
CA VAL A 541 14.95 -11.37 4.02
C VAL A 541 15.26 -12.04 2.68
N CYS A 542 15.55 -13.33 2.73
CA CYS A 542 15.80 -14.16 1.55
C CYS A 542 14.76 -15.28 1.50
N PRO A 543 13.54 -15.02 1.00
CA PRO A 543 12.40 -15.89 1.19
C PRO A 543 12.57 -17.24 0.49
N ILE A 544 12.18 -18.33 1.17
CA ILE A 544 12.09 -19.68 0.61
C ILE A 544 10.75 -19.79 -0.12
N LEU A 545 10.81 -19.99 -1.42
CA LEU A 545 9.66 -19.92 -2.34
C LEU A 545 9.44 -21.23 -3.12
N GLU A 546 10.20 -22.27 -2.80
CA GLU A 546 10.14 -23.59 -3.44
C GLU A 546 10.01 -24.68 -2.38
N PRO A 547 9.37 -25.81 -2.73
CA PRO A 547 9.27 -26.94 -1.82
C PRO A 547 10.66 -27.48 -1.46
N LYS A 548 10.74 -28.10 -0.28
CA LYS A 548 11.96 -28.79 0.15
C LYS A 548 12.28 -29.98 -0.76
N ASP A 549 13.57 -30.32 -0.83
CA ASP A 549 14.03 -31.55 -1.47
C ASP A 549 13.47 -32.76 -0.71
N PRO A 550 12.77 -33.69 -1.39
CA PRO A 550 12.10 -34.80 -0.75
C PRO A 550 13.06 -35.86 -0.16
N ILE A 551 14.27 -35.93 -0.69
CA ILE A 551 15.29 -36.90 -0.22
C ILE A 551 16.02 -36.33 0.99
N MET A 552 16.49 -35.09 0.89
CA MET A 552 17.22 -34.42 1.96
C MET A 552 16.32 -33.92 3.08
N ASN A 553 15.01 -33.80 2.84
CA ASN A 553 14.04 -33.18 3.74
C ASN A 553 14.49 -31.79 4.23
N ARG A 554 15.05 -30.99 3.29
CA ARG A 554 15.56 -29.63 3.51
C ARG A 554 15.27 -28.78 2.26
N SER A 555 14.98 -27.52 2.47
CA SER A 555 14.98 -26.54 1.38
C SER A 555 16.43 -26.20 1.00
N ILE A 556 16.79 -26.45 -0.24
CA ILE A 556 18.08 -26.06 -0.81
C ILE A 556 17.92 -24.64 -1.32
N HIS A 557 18.47 -23.66 -0.61
CA HIS A 557 18.20 -22.26 -0.90
C HIS A 557 19.48 -21.49 -1.28
N ARG A 558 19.33 -20.67 -2.33
CA ARG A 558 20.40 -19.79 -2.85
C ARG A 558 20.08 -18.35 -2.47
N PHE A 559 21.05 -17.66 -1.89
CA PHE A 559 20.90 -16.25 -1.53
C PHE A 559 22.22 -15.49 -1.65
N PHE A 560 22.11 -14.17 -1.85
CA PHE A 560 23.23 -13.26 -1.89
C PHE A 560 23.25 -12.42 -0.62
N VAL A 561 24.40 -12.38 0.06
CA VAL A 561 24.63 -11.56 1.24
C VAL A 561 25.39 -10.30 0.80
N PRO A 562 24.85 -9.09 1.08
CA PRO A 562 25.48 -7.81 0.72
C PRO A 562 26.83 -7.58 1.40
N ASP A 563 27.52 -6.50 1.03
CA ASP A 563 28.77 -6.10 1.68
C ASP A 563 28.66 -6.04 3.20
N GLY A 564 29.76 -6.26 3.88
CA GLY A 564 29.86 -6.25 5.34
C GLY A 564 29.77 -7.65 5.94
N VAL A 565 29.35 -7.72 7.18
CA VAL A 565 29.13 -8.95 7.93
C VAL A 565 27.67 -9.03 8.32
N TRP A 566 27.08 -10.17 8.10
CA TRP A 566 25.67 -10.43 8.40
C TRP A 566 25.56 -11.62 9.34
N TYR A 567 24.49 -11.66 10.09
CA TYR A 567 24.20 -12.72 11.07
C TYR A 567 22.81 -13.26 10.81
N ASP A 568 22.65 -14.57 10.80
CA ASP A 568 21.34 -15.18 10.88
C ASP A 568 20.65 -14.69 12.16
N MET A 569 19.44 -14.17 12.01
CA MET A 569 18.72 -13.48 13.08
C MET A 569 18.41 -14.39 14.27
N VAL A 570 18.18 -15.66 14.00
CA VAL A 570 17.77 -16.65 15.04
C VAL A 570 18.97 -17.35 15.66
N THR A 571 19.88 -17.83 14.82
CA THR A 571 21.00 -18.67 15.29
C THR A 571 22.26 -17.87 15.65
N GLY A 572 22.34 -16.61 15.21
CA GLY A 572 23.55 -15.78 15.34
C GLY A 572 24.71 -16.23 14.47
N ARG A 573 24.52 -17.20 13.55
CA ARG A 573 25.55 -17.66 12.64
C ARG A 573 26.02 -16.53 11.72
N LYS A 574 27.33 -16.38 11.62
CA LYS A 574 27.97 -15.31 10.85
C LYS A 574 28.11 -15.65 9.38
N PHE A 575 27.79 -14.68 8.51
CA PHE A 575 27.91 -14.74 7.06
C PHE A 575 28.78 -13.57 6.55
N PRO A 576 30.02 -13.79 6.10
CA PRO A 576 30.77 -12.77 5.38
C PRO A 576 30.03 -12.31 4.13
N GLY A 577 29.99 -10.98 3.93
CA GLY A 577 29.24 -10.38 2.83
C GLY A 577 29.93 -10.42 1.47
N ASN A 578 29.25 -9.81 0.48
CA ASN A 578 29.58 -9.80 -0.94
C ASN A 578 29.75 -11.22 -1.52
N LYS A 579 28.87 -12.12 -1.09
CA LYS A 579 28.93 -13.54 -1.46
C LYS A 579 27.57 -14.14 -1.78
N LYS A 580 27.58 -15.06 -2.74
CA LYS A 580 26.49 -15.98 -3.05
C LYS A 580 26.66 -17.25 -2.20
N TYR A 581 25.56 -17.65 -1.56
CA TYR A 581 25.52 -18.83 -0.70
C TYR A 581 24.52 -19.85 -1.22
N VAL A 582 24.81 -21.12 -0.92
CA VAL A 582 23.84 -22.22 -0.98
C VAL A 582 23.77 -22.79 0.43
N SER A 583 22.59 -22.89 1.01
CA SER A 583 22.39 -23.45 2.34
C SER A 583 21.13 -24.31 2.40
N PHE A 584 21.03 -25.08 3.49
CA PHE A 584 19.97 -26.06 3.69
C PHE A 584 19.14 -25.67 4.92
N PHE A 585 17.85 -25.46 4.71
CA PHE A 585 16.94 -25.00 5.73
C PHE A 585 15.89 -26.05 6.06
N LYS A 586 15.56 -26.21 7.33
CA LYS A 586 14.41 -26.97 7.80
C LYS A 586 13.12 -26.18 7.58
N GLU A 587 11.98 -26.76 7.87
CA GLU A 587 10.69 -26.08 7.79
C GLU A 587 10.53 -24.98 8.86
N ASP A 588 11.17 -25.16 10.02
CA ASP A 588 11.23 -24.17 11.11
C ASP A 588 12.28 -23.06 10.89
N ASP A 589 13.22 -23.27 9.97
CA ASP A 589 14.26 -22.29 9.62
C ASP A 589 13.78 -21.37 8.50
N TYR A 590 14.05 -20.06 8.62
CA TYR A 590 13.76 -19.09 7.58
C TYR A 590 14.89 -18.06 7.46
N PRO A 591 15.48 -17.86 6.28
CA PRO A 591 16.69 -17.05 6.14
C PRO A 591 16.40 -15.56 6.24
N VAL A 592 16.57 -15.00 7.43
CA VAL A 592 16.54 -13.59 7.75
C VAL A 592 17.85 -13.21 8.41
N PHE A 593 18.51 -12.19 7.87
CA PHE A 593 19.84 -11.80 8.31
C PHE A 593 19.82 -10.36 8.84
N ALA A 594 20.53 -10.14 9.95
CA ALA A 594 20.81 -8.84 10.52
C ALA A 594 22.23 -8.42 10.16
N HIS A 595 22.45 -7.18 9.73
CA HIS A 595 23.81 -6.70 9.46
C HIS A 595 24.60 -6.48 10.76
N SER A 596 25.89 -6.44 10.66
CA SER A 596 26.80 -6.09 11.76
C SER A 596 26.43 -4.70 12.31
N GLY A 597 26.26 -4.59 13.60
CA GLY A 597 25.77 -3.40 14.30
C GLY A 597 24.26 -3.24 14.39
N SER A 598 23.47 -4.19 13.86
CA SER A 598 22.00 -4.14 14.00
C SER A 598 21.57 -4.22 15.47
N ILE A 599 20.56 -3.43 15.80
CA ILE A 599 19.89 -3.39 17.10
C ILE A 599 18.39 -3.56 16.84
N ILE A 600 17.83 -4.68 17.30
CA ILE A 600 16.44 -5.02 17.01
C ILE A 600 15.69 -5.19 18.33
N PRO A 601 14.73 -4.29 18.65
CA PRO A 601 13.90 -4.42 19.84
C PRO A 601 12.75 -5.42 19.60
N PHE A 602 12.58 -6.32 20.55
CA PHE A 602 11.47 -7.26 20.63
C PHE A 602 10.62 -6.96 21.87
N SER A 603 9.31 -7.07 21.74
CA SER A 603 8.41 -7.02 22.89
C SER A 603 8.34 -8.36 23.59
N ASN A 604 8.39 -8.35 24.92
CA ASN A 604 8.16 -9.49 25.80
C ASN A 604 6.88 -9.32 26.62
N ARG A 605 5.88 -8.61 26.09
CA ARG A 605 4.59 -8.49 26.79
C ARG A 605 4.02 -9.85 27.12
N SER A 606 3.41 -9.95 28.30
CA SER A 606 2.76 -11.15 28.78
C SER A 606 1.27 -11.25 28.42
N ASP A 607 0.67 -10.16 27.93
CA ASP A 607 -0.70 -10.16 27.49
C ASP A 607 -0.88 -10.93 26.18
N TYR A 608 -2.01 -11.58 26.05
CA TYR A 608 -2.31 -12.49 24.96
C TYR A 608 -2.04 -11.89 23.56
N ASN A 609 -2.52 -10.69 23.28
CA ASN A 609 -2.39 -10.08 21.93
C ASN A 609 -1.09 -9.29 21.74
N ASN A 610 -0.45 -8.84 22.78
CA ASN A 610 0.88 -8.21 22.75
C ASN A 610 1.02 -7.03 21.76
N ILE A 611 -0.03 -6.22 21.60
CA ILE A 611 -0.06 -5.09 20.64
C ILE A 611 0.02 -3.70 21.27
N GLY A 612 -0.14 -3.60 22.58
CA GLY A 612 -0.02 -2.33 23.30
C GLY A 612 1.43 -1.90 23.49
N LEU A 613 1.65 -0.79 24.23
CA LEU A 613 3.00 -0.35 24.59
C LEU A 613 3.77 -1.48 25.26
N PRO A 614 5.01 -1.75 24.84
CA PRO A 614 5.80 -2.79 25.46
C PRO A 614 6.17 -2.38 26.90
N THR A 615 5.94 -3.28 27.85
CA THR A 615 6.39 -3.12 29.24
C THR A 615 7.81 -3.61 29.44
N ASP A 616 8.20 -4.61 28.65
CA ASP A 616 9.49 -5.24 28.66
C ASP A 616 10.02 -5.42 27.24
N LEU A 617 11.28 -5.09 27.03
CA LEU A 617 11.97 -5.24 25.76
C LEU A 617 13.12 -6.22 25.87
N GLU A 618 13.22 -7.10 24.90
CA GLU A 618 14.41 -7.89 24.62
C GLU A 618 15.15 -7.26 23.45
N ILE A 619 16.39 -6.85 23.65
CA ILE A 619 17.18 -6.16 22.63
C ILE A 619 18.19 -7.13 22.02
N HIS A 620 18.02 -7.45 20.75
CA HIS A 620 18.98 -8.26 20.01
C HIS A 620 20.04 -7.36 19.37
N ILE A 621 21.30 -7.57 19.73
CA ILE A 621 22.45 -6.79 19.24
C ILE A 621 23.37 -7.72 18.44
N PHE A 622 23.67 -7.34 17.21
CA PHE A 622 24.57 -8.07 16.31
C PHE A 622 25.92 -7.34 16.23
N PRO A 623 27.01 -7.92 16.75
CA PRO A 623 28.25 -7.18 16.99
C PRO A 623 29.02 -6.84 15.70
N GLY A 624 30.02 -5.97 15.83
CA GLY A 624 31.05 -5.70 14.82
C GLY A 624 31.18 -4.24 14.39
N VAL A 625 30.10 -3.47 14.35
CA VAL A 625 30.12 -2.05 14.02
C VAL A 625 29.35 -1.30 15.08
N SER A 626 29.87 -0.13 15.53
CA SER A 626 29.13 0.76 16.43
C SER A 626 27.92 1.33 15.72
N ASN A 627 26.77 1.25 16.36
CA ASN A 627 25.51 1.75 15.80
C ASN A 627 24.59 2.26 16.92
N THR A 628 23.60 3.03 16.55
CA THR A 628 22.50 3.47 17.41
C THR A 628 21.18 3.21 16.73
N TYR A 629 20.17 2.83 17.48
CA TYR A 629 18.81 2.64 17.01
C TYR A 629 17.87 3.41 17.93
N THR A 630 17.10 4.34 17.36
CA THR A 630 16.12 5.11 18.11
C THR A 630 14.79 4.42 18.03
N LEU A 631 14.32 3.89 19.16
CA LEU A 631 13.00 3.30 19.30
C LEU A 631 11.95 4.41 19.36
N TYR A 632 10.91 4.28 18.56
CA TYR A 632 9.73 5.14 18.60
C TYR A 632 8.53 4.39 19.18
N GLU A 633 7.87 5.00 20.14
CA GLU A 633 6.64 4.51 20.75
C GLU A 633 5.71 5.67 21.10
N ASP A 634 4.41 5.45 20.99
CA ASP A 634 3.32 6.34 21.39
C ASP A 634 2.08 5.52 21.80
N ASP A 635 0.91 6.14 21.89
CA ASP A 635 -0.33 5.42 22.23
C ASP A 635 -0.81 4.42 21.17
N GLY A 636 -0.26 4.48 19.95
CA GLY A 636 -0.58 3.59 18.84
C GLY A 636 -1.83 3.92 18.05
N GLU A 637 -2.63 4.89 18.46
CA GLU A 637 -3.97 5.12 17.93
C GLU A 637 -4.27 6.57 17.55
N THR A 638 -3.78 7.54 18.34
CA THR A 638 -4.08 8.97 18.09
C THR A 638 -3.23 9.56 16.97
N THR A 639 -3.70 10.67 16.41
CA THR A 639 -3.02 11.39 15.33
C THR A 639 -1.81 12.22 15.79
N MET A 640 -1.58 12.29 17.09
CA MET A 640 -0.43 13.03 17.66
C MET A 640 0.82 12.13 17.70
N TYR A 641 1.67 12.17 16.63
CA TYR A 641 2.91 11.42 16.48
C TYR A 641 4.03 12.22 15.80
#